data_e8fbbaa4c163c48853f6ab308a3a981b
#
_entry.id   e8fbbaa4c163c48853f6ab308a3a981b
#
_cell.length_a   1.000
_cell.length_b   1.000
_cell.length_c   1.000
_cell.angle_alpha   90.00
_cell.angle_beta   90.00
_cell.angle_gamma   90.00
#
_symmetry.space_group_name_H-M   'P 1'
#
loop_
_entity.id
_entity.type
_entity.pdbx_description
1 polymer ?
#
loop_
_entity_poly.entity_id
_entity_poly.type
_entity_poly.pdbx_seq_one_letter_code
_entity_poly.pdbx_strand_id
1 'polypeptide(L)'
;MPSRQKFSKLFPSGALTLPIALILLLSIAQIAFAAEGQKASHTSEGLFLVQIVLLVVSGRLLGEWMVRIGQPSIMGQIIAGIILGPSLFGLVFPNVQASLFPPDPGQKNMTDAIGQLGILFLLLLAGMETDLGLAKRLRKSAAGVSLTGIVIPFAAGFALGELIPDTLLPDPEKRLVTSLFLGTALSISSVKIVASVVREMDFMRRNIGQLIVASAIIDDTVGWVIIAITFGLAEKGTVDLPTLATSAIGTLAFMAVSFTIGRRIVFEIIRRTNDNFRSDLPVLSAIVAIMGTMAIITNLIGVHTVLGAFVAGILVGESPILTRQIDVQLRALTTALFMPVFFGLTGLQTDLTVLADPAILLLTAAVVVIASIGKFGGAFAAAKISGYSGSEALALGCGMNARGSTEVIVATIGLSVGVLDEKLFSVIVAMAVITTMAMPPTLRWALARLPLPEEERDRLEREQFESESFLANFERILLTVDGSQSSRLATWIAAFFAVTRKMPVTVLDVRKPKDAGREPEMAATEGPPSQARAIAEDLRQCATDLLSSAPPDKDMAAQSDIHVTVREKDGELETMLGDISDTGHDLLFTGVEPSMGEDGRFSEALQVMTSAFKGTSAIVTARGALPERPQDLRILLPVSGTERSVRAAEFGLAVAKATNAHCALLLIVEPRQARAIQRISDHGNDNWDVIKSVGAIADYYGVRIEKVVQQGPSPELSILRHARSGKYNLIVLGVSKRASGSLSYGGVADTLLQTADRSCIFIETDLSSSQTVRE
;
A
#
# COMPACT_ATOMS: atom_id res chain seq x y z
N MET A 1 21.27 26.90 26.59
CA MET A 1 21.09 27.69 25.37
C MET A 1 21.04 26.75 24.16
N PRO A 2 19.85 26.35 23.70
CA PRO A 2 19.68 25.74 22.40
C PRO A 2 18.43 26.34 21.70
N SER A 3 18.46 27.61 21.31
CA SER A 3 17.31 28.27 20.66
C SER A 3 17.64 29.04 19.38
N ARG A 4 18.88 29.04 18.90
CA ARG A 4 19.27 29.73 17.66
C ARG A 4 19.41 28.86 16.41
N GLN A 5 19.48 27.53 16.53
CA GLN A 5 19.62 26.64 15.35
C GLN A 5 18.31 26.20 14.70
N LYS A 6 17.15 26.44 15.32
CA LYS A 6 15.84 26.08 14.72
C LYS A 6 15.31 27.13 13.72
N PHE A 7 15.78 28.38 13.78
CA PHE A 7 15.27 29.43 12.90
C PHE A 7 15.95 29.50 11.51
N SER A 8 17.19 29.00 11.39
CA SER A 8 17.91 29.02 10.10
C SER A 8 17.47 27.92 9.13
N LYS A 9 16.71 26.91 9.59
CA LYS A 9 16.11 25.86 8.74
C LYS A 9 14.76 26.24 8.14
N LEU A 10 14.15 27.36 8.56
CA LEU A 10 12.85 27.84 8.04
C LEU A 10 12.96 28.57 6.70
N PHE A 11 14.12 29.06 6.32
CA PHE A 11 14.34 29.74 5.04
C PHE A 11 15.63 29.24 4.38
N PRO A 12 15.62 28.09 3.68
CA PRO A 12 16.69 27.75 2.75
C PRO A 12 16.65 28.74 1.57
N SER A 13 17.76 28.93 0.90
CA SER A 13 17.99 29.81 -0.27
C SER A 13 16.97 29.66 -1.42
N GLY A 14 16.01 28.76 -1.33
CA GLY A 14 14.86 28.60 -2.23
C GLY A 14 13.64 29.47 -1.95
N ALA A 15 13.58 30.23 -0.82
CA ALA A 15 12.42 31.06 -0.50
C ALA A 15 12.23 32.24 -1.44
N LEU A 16 13.28 32.69 -2.11
CA LEU A 16 13.24 33.74 -3.15
C LEU A 16 12.85 33.19 -4.55
N THR A 17 13.01 31.89 -4.81
CA THR A 17 12.66 31.27 -6.09
C THR A 17 11.15 31.16 -6.28
N LEU A 18 10.38 31.08 -5.19
CA LEU A 18 8.92 30.96 -5.19
C LEU A 18 8.20 32.19 -5.75
N PRO A 19 8.42 33.42 -5.21
CA PRO A 19 7.80 34.62 -5.77
C PRO A 19 8.34 34.91 -7.18
N ILE A 20 9.60 34.61 -7.47
CA ILE A 20 10.19 34.81 -8.81
C ILE A 20 9.54 33.85 -9.82
N ALA A 21 9.33 32.58 -9.48
CA ALA A 21 8.63 31.63 -10.34
C ALA A 21 7.16 32.04 -10.58
N LEU A 22 6.49 32.54 -9.56
CA LEU A 22 5.11 33.03 -9.68
C LEU A 22 5.05 34.31 -10.53
N ILE A 23 5.97 35.25 -10.34
CA ILE A 23 6.08 36.48 -11.14
C ILE A 23 6.45 36.15 -12.59
N LEU A 24 7.35 35.19 -12.83
CA LEU A 24 7.72 34.71 -14.18
C LEU A 24 6.52 34.04 -14.85
N LEU A 25 5.78 33.19 -14.16
CA LEU A 25 4.55 32.55 -14.64
C LEU A 25 3.46 33.59 -14.98
N LEU A 26 3.25 34.58 -14.12
CA LEU A 26 2.31 35.68 -14.37
C LEU A 26 2.79 36.55 -15.55
N SER A 27 4.09 36.77 -15.71
CA SER A 27 4.68 37.52 -16.84
C SER A 27 4.57 36.75 -18.15
N ILE A 28 4.77 35.40 -18.13
CA ILE A 28 4.58 34.54 -19.30
C ILE A 28 3.08 34.48 -19.69
N ALA A 29 2.19 34.42 -18.70
CA ALA A 29 0.75 34.53 -18.95
C ALA A 29 0.38 35.87 -19.61
N GLN A 30 0.96 37.00 -19.17
CA GLN A 30 0.73 38.31 -19.81
C GLN A 30 1.28 38.37 -21.23
N ILE A 31 2.43 37.76 -21.51
CA ILE A 31 3.04 37.71 -22.85
C ILE A 31 2.20 36.83 -23.77
N ALA A 32 1.69 35.69 -23.30
CA ALA A 32 0.78 34.83 -24.05
C ALA A 32 -0.54 35.54 -24.39
N PHE A 33 -1.06 36.34 -23.44
CA PHE A 33 -2.25 37.18 -23.65
C PHE A 33 -2.05 38.33 -24.64
N ALA A 34 -0.89 38.97 -24.61
CA ALA A 34 -0.56 40.03 -25.56
C ALA A 34 -0.41 39.51 -27.00
N ALA A 35 -0.06 38.24 -27.19
CA ALA A 35 0.05 37.61 -28.51
C ALA A 35 -1.32 37.15 -29.06
N GLU A 36 -2.34 36.87 -28.22
CA GLU A 36 -3.69 36.43 -28.60
C GLU A 36 -4.75 37.54 -28.77
N GLY A 37 -4.37 38.78 -28.61
CA GLY A 37 -5.24 39.98 -28.45
C GLY A 37 -6.20 40.33 -29.59
N GLN A 38 -6.67 39.41 -30.42
CA GLN A 38 -7.62 39.72 -31.51
C GLN A 38 -8.71 38.67 -31.81
N LYS A 39 -8.93 37.63 -30.98
CA LYS A 39 -10.07 36.72 -31.21
C LYS A 39 -10.78 36.35 -29.90
N ALA A 40 -11.61 37.24 -29.42
CA ALA A 40 -12.47 37.01 -28.27
C ALA A 40 -13.78 36.31 -28.69
N SER A 41 -13.76 35.01 -28.99
CA SER A 41 -14.98 34.17 -29.04
C SER A 41 -14.75 32.66 -29.12
N HIS A 42 -13.53 32.16 -28.94
CA HIS A 42 -13.26 30.72 -28.97
C HIS A 42 -12.50 30.29 -27.72
N THR A 43 -12.87 29.12 -27.16
CA THR A 43 -12.11 28.44 -26.14
C THR A 43 -10.63 28.37 -26.53
N SER A 44 -9.75 28.91 -25.66
CA SER A 44 -8.32 28.95 -25.93
C SER A 44 -7.61 27.76 -25.27
N GLU A 45 -7.02 26.88 -26.10
CA GLU A 45 -6.17 25.78 -25.58
C GLU A 45 -4.95 26.31 -24.82
N GLY A 46 -4.37 27.43 -25.27
CA GLY A 46 -3.26 28.08 -24.58
C GLY A 46 -3.62 28.53 -23.18
N LEU A 47 -4.78 29.18 -23.04
CA LEU A 47 -5.29 29.63 -21.73
C LEU A 47 -5.57 28.46 -20.81
N PHE A 48 -6.17 27.37 -21.33
CA PHE A 48 -6.40 26.15 -20.58
C PHE A 48 -5.09 25.58 -20.02
N LEU A 49 -4.03 25.47 -20.82
CA LEU A 49 -2.72 25.02 -20.37
C LEU A 49 -2.13 25.93 -19.28
N VAL A 50 -2.25 27.26 -19.43
CA VAL A 50 -1.83 28.22 -18.43
C VAL A 50 -2.56 28.00 -17.09
N GLN A 51 -3.89 27.81 -17.15
CA GLN A 51 -4.70 27.54 -15.96
C GLN A 51 -4.25 26.26 -15.26
N ILE A 52 -4.06 25.17 -15.98
CA ILE A 52 -3.60 23.88 -15.41
C ILE A 52 -2.20 24.04 -14.79
N VAL A 53 -1.25 24.64 -15.49
CA VAL A 53 0.11 24.84 -14.96
C VAL A 53 0.07 25.70 -13.71
N LEU A 54 -0.71 26.80 -13.72
CA LEU A 54 -0.83 27.69 -12.57
C LEU A 54 -1.41 26.97 -11.34
N LEU A 55 -2.47 26.17 -11.52
CA LEU A 55 -3.08 25.38 -10.45
C LEU A 55 -2.13 24.30 -9.92
N VAL A 56 -1.42 23.59 -10.82
CA VAL A 56 -0.46 22.54 -10.43
C VAL A 56 0.69 23.15 -9.64
N VAL A 57 1.31 24.22 -10.15
CA VAL A 57 2.49 24.82 -9.51
C VAL A 57 2.11 25.47 -8.18
N SER A 58 1.09 26.33 -8.14
CA SER A 58 0.66 26.99 -6.91
C SER A 58 0.17 25.99 -5.87
N GLY A 59 -0.65 25.01 -6.30
CA GLY A 59 -1.16 23.94 -5.44
C GLY A 59 -0.04 23.07 -4.88
N ARG A 60 0.97 22.74 -5.68
CA ARG A 60 2.13 21.95 -5.23
C ARG A 60 2.98 22.73 -4.23
N LEU A 61 3.26 24.00 -4.51
CA LEU A 61 4.08 24.86 -3.65
C LEU A 61 3.44 25.08 -2.28
N LEU A 62 2.15 25.48 -2.25
CA LEU A 62 1.44 25.66 -0.99
C LEU A 62 1.19 24.32 -0.29
N GLY A 63 0.94 23.25 -1.03
CA GLY A 63 0.81 21.89 -0.48
C GLY A 63 2.07 21.46 0.25
N GLU A 64 3.24 21.65 -0.35
CA GLU A 64 4.53 21.34 0.27
C GLU A 64 4.80 22.22 1.51
N TRP A 65 4.44 23.49 1.44
CA TRP A 65 4.54 24.40 2.60
C TRP A 65 3.65 23.92 3.76
N MET A 66 2.41 23.50 3.47
CA MET A 66 1.50 22.93 4.47
C MET A 66 2.08 21.67 5.12
N VAL A 67 2.67 20.77 4.35
CA VAL A 67 3.34 19.56 4.88
C VAL A 67 4.46 19.94 5.85
N ARG A 68 5.26 20.98 5.54
CA ARG A 68 6.35 21.45 6.43
C ARG A 68 5.87 21.98 7.77
N ILE A 69 4.66 22.52 7.82
CA ILE A 69 4.04 22.95 9.09
C ILE A 69 3.16 21.87 9.73
N GLY A 70 3.25 20.63 9.22
CA GLY A 70 2.51 19.48 9.74
C GLY A 70 1.02 19.48 9.40
N GLN A 71 0.62 20.11 8.29
CA GLN A 71 -0.74 20.12 7.78
C GLN A 71 -0.85 19.28 6.51
N PRO A 72 -2.04 18.75 6.18
CA PRO A 72 -2.25 18.00 4.94
C PRO A 72 -1.99 18.85 3.69
N SER A 73 -1.29 18.29 2.69
CA SER A 73 -1.00 18.99 1.43
C SER A 73 -2.24 19.45 0.68
N ILE A 74 -3.35 18.74 0.82
CA ILE A 74 -4.66 19.07 0.24
C ILE A 74 -5.10 20.48 0.66
N MET A 75 -4.87 20.87 1.91
CA MET A 75 -5.22 22.20 2.41
C MET A 75 -4.46 23.29 1.67
N GLY A 76 -3.18 23.07 1.39
CA GLY A 76 -2.39 24.00 0.59
C GLY A 76 -2.91 24.15 -0.84
N GLN A 77 -3.37 23.07 -1.44
CA GLN A 77 -3.94 23.07 -2.80
C GLN A 77 -5.27 23.86 -2.87
N ILE A 78 -6.17 23.66 -1.88
CA ILE A 78 -7.41 24.42 -1.79
C ILE A 78 -7.11 25.90 -1.54
N ILE A 79 -6.21 26.22 -0.61
CA ILE A 79 -5.81 27.59 -0.30
C ILE A 79 -5.17 28.26 -1.53
N ALA A 80 -4.38 27.53 -2.32
CA ALA A 80 -3.84 28.04 -3.59
C ALA A 80 -4.94 28.49 -4.55
N GLY A 81 -6.00 27.66 -4.68
CA GLY A 81 -7.17 28.01 -5.47
C GLY A 81 -7.93 29.23 -4.92
N ILE A 82 -8.14 29.29 -3.60
CA ILE A 82 -8.79 30.44 -2.94
C ILE A 82 -7.99 31.74 -3.17
N ILE A 83 -6.65 31.66 -3.12
CA ILE A 83 -5.78 32.81 -3.40
C ILE A 83 -5.91 33.26 -4.87
N LEU A 84 -5.96 32.33 -5.82
CA LEU A 84 -6.12 32.60 -7.25
C LEU A 84 -7.55 32.99 -7.64
N GLY A 85 -8.51 32.70 -6.79
CA GLY A 85 -9.94 32.95 -6.96
C GLY A 85 -10.38 34.36 -6.67
N PRO A 86 -11.71 34.58 -6.60
CA PRO A 86 -12.32 35.88 -6.33
C PRO A 86 -11.95 36.39 -4.94
N SER A 87 -11.63 35.52 -3.99
CA SER A 87 -11.40 35.83 -2.60
C SER A 87 -10.19 36.75 -2.34
N LEU A 88 -9.09 36.60 -3.10
CA LEU A 88 -7.88 37.39 -2.92
C LEU A 88 -7.40 38.03 -4.23
N PHE A 89 -7.05 37.20 -5.24
CA PHE A 89 -6.51 37.69 -6.49
C PHE A 89 -7.55 38.48 -7.29
N GLY A 90 -8.81 38.02 -7.30
CA GLY A 90 -9.92 38.73 -7.92
C GLY A 90 -10.28 40.06 -7.22
N LEU A 91 -10.07 40.14 -5.88
CA LEU A 91 -10.27 41.38 -5.12
C LEU A 91 -9.19 42.42 -5.43
N VAL A 92 -7.91 42.01 -5.55
CA VAL A 92 -6.76 42.93 -5.75
C VAL A 92 -6.56 43.26 -7.23
N PHE A 93 -6.72 42.27 -8.14
CA PHE A 93 -6.47 42.39 -9.58
C PHE A 93 -7.64 41.83 -10.40
N PRO A 94 -8.85 42.43 -10.36
CA PRO A 94 -10.06 41.86 -10.94
C PRO A 94 -9.94 41.62 -12.46
N ASN A 95 -9.33 42.55 -13.19
CA ASN A 95 -9.18 42.41 -14.64
C ASN A 95 -8.23 41.28 -15.05
N VAL A 96 -7.16 41.05 -14.28
CA VAL A 96 -6.19 39.98 -14.56
C VAL A 96 -6.80 38.62 -14.21
N GLN A 97 -7.50 38.54 -13.08
CA GLN A 97 -8.20 37.34 -12.66
C GLN A 97 -9.26 36.92 -13.69
N ALA A 98 -10.12 37.87 -14.14
CA ALA A 98 -11.14 37.62 -15.14
C ALA A 98 -10.55 37.23 -16.53
N SER A 99 -9.35 37.70 -16.86
CA SER A 99 -8.67 37.27 -18.08
C SER A 99 -8.02 35.88 -17.95
N LEU A 100 -7.52 35.50 -16.77
CA LEU A 100 -6.96 34.16 -16.51
C LEU A 100 -8.04 33.10 -16.35
N PHE A 101 -9.13 33.45 -15.69
CA PHE A 101 -10.28 32.56 -15.44
C PHE A 101 -11.56 33.22 -15.94
N PRO A 102 -11.73 33.34 -17.27
CA PRO A 102 -12.89 34.00 -17.84
C PRO A 102 -14.16 33.20 -17.53
N PRO A 103 -15.30 33.88 -17.35
CA PRO A 103 -16.59 33.23 -17.11
C PRO A 103 -17.18 32.61 -18.39
N ASP A 104 -16.34 32.23 -19.35
CA ASP A 104 -16.76 31.54 -20.58
C ASP A 104 -17.12 30.09 -20.30
N PRO A 105 -18.34 29.63 -20.65
CA PRO A 105 -18.78 28.26 -20.43
C PRO A 105 -17.87 27.20 -21.08
N GLY A 106 -17.34 27.47 -22.27
CA GLY A 106 -16.46 26.54 -22.99
C GLY A 106 -15.14 26.34 -22.24
N GLN A 107 -14.52 27.43 -21.80
CA GLN A 107 -13.27 27.36 -21.02
C GLN A 107 -13.48 26.68 -19.67
N LYS A 108 -14.60 26.98 -19.00
CA LYS A 108 -14.96 26.33 -17.74
C LYS A 108 -15.19 24.81 -17.93
N ASN A 109 -15.88 24.39 -18.98
CA ASN A 109 -16.10 22.98 -19.25
C ASN A 109 -14.80 22.20 -19.46
N MET A 110 -13.76 22.80 -20.09
CA MET A 110 -12.46 22.17 -20.26
C MET A 110 -11.77 21.91 -18.91
N THR A 111 -11.77 22.91 -18.02
CA THR A 111 -11.16 22.76 -16.69
C THR A 111 -11.96 21.83 -15.79
N ASP A 112 -13.30 21.87 -15.86
CA ASP A 112 -14.19 21.01 -15.09
C ASP A 112 -14.03 19.53 -15.52
N ALA A 113 -13.83 19.26 -16.82
CA ALA A 113 -13.60 17.91 -17.31
C ALA A 113 -12.34 17.26 -16.70
N ILE A 114 -11.22 18.00 -16.60
CA ILE A 114 -10.02 17.51 -15.91
C ILE A 114 -10.25 17.39 -14.40
N GLY A 115 -10.99 18.32 -13.80
CA GLY A 115 -11.40 18.24 -12.41
C GLY A 115 -12.20 16.96 -12.11
N GLN A 116 -13.15 16.62 -12.97
CA GLN A 116 -13.94 15.39 -12.85
C GLN A 116 -13.09 14.11 -13.00
N LEU A 117 -12.17 14.07 -13.97
CA LEU A 117 -11.19 12.98 -14.03
C LEU A 117 -10.35 12.91 -12.74
N GLY A 118 -9.95 14.06 -12.22
CA GLY A 118 -9.23 14.15 -10.96
C GLY A 118 -10.01 13.54 -9.80
N ILE A 119 -11.30 13.79 -9.68
CA ILE A 119 -12.17 13.16 -8.67
C ILE A 119 -12.17 11.65 -8.84
N LEU A 120 -12.35 11.13 -10.07
CA LEU A 120 -12.40 9.68 -10.30
C LEU A 120 -11.09 9.00 -9.92
N PHE A 121 -9.93 9.55 -10.29
CA PHE A 121 -8.62 9.02 -9.88
C PHE A 121 -8.38 9.12 -8.38
N LEU A 122 -8.81 10.21 -7.74
CA LEU A 122 -8.75 10.36 -6.29
C LEU A 122 -9.54 9.28 -5.57
N LEU A 123 -10.72 8.96 -6.08
CA LEU A 123 -11.58 7.95 -5.48
C LEU A 123 -11.14 6.53 -5.80
N LEU A 124 -10.58 6.29 -6.97
CA LEU A 124 -9.89 5.04 -7.25
C LEU A 124 -8.79 4.78 -6.19
N LEU A 125 -7.92 5.76 -5.95
CA LEU A 125 -6.88 5.64 -4.92
C LEU A 125 -7.46 5.50 -3.51
N ALA A 126 -8.52 6.26 -3.19
CA ALA A 126 -9.17 6.14 -1.88
C ALA A 126 -9.73 4.74 -1.66
N GLY A 127 -10.35 4.15 -2.70
CA GLY A 127 -10.83 2.77 -2.69
C GLY A 127 -9.69 1.77 -2.54
N MET A 128 -8.59 1.92 -3.29
CA MET A 128 -7.42 1.04 -3.19
C MET A 128 -6.76 1.07 -1.80
N GLU A 129 -6.81 2.21 -1.11
CA GLU A 129 -6.30 2.37 0.25
C GLU A 129 -7.25 1.82 1.34
N THR A 130 -8.47 1.42 0.96
CA THR A 130 -9.49 0.97 1.90
C THR A 130 -9.24 -0.47 2.32
N ASP A 131 -8.74 -0.68 3.55
CA ASP A 131 -8.54 -2.01 4.15
C ASP A 131 -9.84 -2.54 4.78
N LEU A 132 -10.64 -3.24 3.99
CA LEU A 132 -11.87 -3.89 4.48
C LEU A 132 -11.57 -5.01 5.48
N GLY A 133 -10.38 -5.61 5.46
CA GLY A 133 -9.96 -6.63 6.42
C GLY A 133 -9.84 -6.04 7.84
N LEU A 134 -9.25 -4.85 7.95
CA LEU A 134 -9.17 -4.11 9.21
C LEU A 134 -10.56 -3.72 9.73
N ALA A 135 -11.41 -3.16 8.86
CA ALA A 135 -12.78 -2.79 9.21
C ALA A 135 -13.59 -4.01 9.67
N LYS A 136 -13.46 -5.17 9.01
CA LYS A 136 -14.12 -6.42 9.37
C LYS A 136 -13.64 -6.99 10.71
N ARG A 137 -12.33 -6.89 10.99
CA ARG A 137 -11.73 -7.35 12.25
C ARG A 137 -12.27 -6.58 13.46
N LEU A 138 -12.37 -5.24 13.34
CA LEU A 138 -12.81 -4.34 14.41
C LEU A 138 -14.30 -3.96 14.32
N ARG A 139 -15.10 -4.67 13.51
CA ARG A 139 -16.45 -4.29 13.09
C ARG A 139 -17.38 -3.87 14.24
N LYS A 140 -17.34 -4.54 15.41
CA LYS A 140 -18.25 -4.22 16.52
C LYS A 140 -17.97 -2.83 17.12
N SER A 141 -16.73 -2.55 17.45
CA SER A 141 -16.32 -1.27 18.05
C SER A 141 -16.29 -0.14 17.01
N ALA A 142 -15.73 -0.40 15.82
CA ALA A 142 -15.64 0.58 14.75
C ALA A 142 -17.03 0.97 14.20
N ALA A 143 -17.96 0.01 14.04
CA ALA A 143 -19.31 0.31 13.58
C ALA A 143 -20.11 1.15 14.59
N GLY A 144 -19.94 0.92 15.90
CA GLY A 144 -20.58 1.75 16.92
C GLY A 144 -20.09 3.21 16.86
N VAL A 145 -18.79 3.41 16.78
CA VAL A 145 -18.17 4.75 16.67
C VAL A 145 -18.56 5.43 15.37
N SER A 146 -18.52 4.70 14.24
CA SER A 146 -18.90 5.21 12.93
C SER A 146 -20.37 5.56 12.86
N LEU A 147 -21.27 4.67 13.30
CA LEU A 147 -22.72 4.91 13.22
C LEU A 147 -23.13 6.19 13.97
N THR A 148 -22.67 6.35 15.20
CA THR A 148 -22.97 7.58 15.97
C THR A 148 -22.25 8.81 15.38
N GLY A 149 -21.02 8.61 14.88
CA GLY A 149 -20.24 9.63 14.18
C GLY A 149 -20.83 10.07 12.82
N ILE A 150 -21.75 9.27 12.24
CA ILE A 150 -22.52 9.63 11.04
C ILE A 150 -23.88 10.22 11.42
N VAL A 151 -24.66 9.49 12.22
CA VAL A 151 -26.07 9.80 12.49
C VAL A 151 -26.22 11.14 13.22
N ILE A 152 -25.39 11.41 14.24
CA ILE A 152 -25.52 12.63 15.03
C ILE A 152 -25.20 13.88 14.18
N PRO A 153 -24.05 13.98 13.48
CA PRO A 153 -23.78 15.17 12.67
C PRO A 153 -24.68 15.25 11.43
N PHE A 154 -25.14 14.11 10.86
CA PHE A 154 -26.12 14.11 9.79
C PHE A 154 -27.44 14.74 10.23
N ALA A 155 -28.01 14.27 11.35
CA ALA A 155 -29.26 14.81 11.90
C ALA A 155 -29.11 16.28 12.28
N ALA A 156 -27.99 16.68 12.86
CA ALA A 156 -27.71 18.07 13.22
C ALA A 156 -27.56 18.97 11.98
N GLY A 157 -26.87 18.48 10.93
CA GLY A 157 -26.73 19.20 9.67
C GLY A 157 -28.04 19.29 8.88
N PHE A 158 -28.84 18.21 8.88
CA PHE A 158 -30.17 18.21 8.32
C PHE A 158 -31.07 19.22 9.04
N ALA A 159 -31.12 19.17 10.38
CA ALA A 159 -31.90 20.13 11.16
C ALA A 159 -31.45 21.57 10.93
N LEU A 160 -30.13 21.81 10.81
CA LEU A 160 -29.62 23.14 10.49
C LEU A 160 -30.13 23.59 9.10
N GLY A 161 -30.13 22.70 8.08
CA GLY A 161 -30.64 22.99 6.76
C GLY A 161 -32.13 23.35 6.75
N GLU A 162 -32.94 22.68 7.56
CA GLU A 162 -34.36 22.99 7.72
C GLU A 162 -34.59 24.36 8.43
N LEU A 163 -33.63 24.80 9.26
CA LEU A 163 -33.69 26.05 10.00
C LEU A 163 -33.06 27.23 9.24
N ILE A 164 -32.36 27.03 8.13
CA ILE A 164 -31.81 28.11 7.31
C ILE A 164 -32.95 28.99 6.77
N PRO A 165 -32.87 30.32 6.90
CA PRO A 165 -33.84 31.24 6.32
C PRO A 165 -33.95 31.08 4.80
N ASP A 166 -35.16 31.20 4.23
CA ASP A 166 -35.41 31.07 2.79
C ASP A 166 -34.56 32.03 1.95
N THR A 167 -34.15 33.17 2.51
CA THR A 167 -33.30 34.16 1.85
C THR A 167 -31.85 33.69 1.62
N LEU A 168 -31.44 32.66 2.32
CA LEU A 168 -30.09 32.05 2.20
C LEU A 168 -30.12 30.73 1.43
N LEU A 169 -31.29 30.25 1.02
CA LEU A 169 -31.43 29.02 0.21
C LEU A 169 -31.42 29.35 -1.28
N PRO A 170 -30.74 28.56 -2.12
CA PRO A 170 -30.76 28.73 -3.57
C PRO A 170 -32.19 28.59 -4.14
N ASP A 171 -32.92 27.61 -3.64
CA ASP A 171 -34.27 27.28 -4.03
C ASP A 171 -35.04 26.77 -2.79
N PRO A 172 -35.96 27.59 -2.22
CA PRO A 172 -36.74 27.18 -1.07
C PRO A 172 -37.61 25.93 -1.28
N GLU A 173 -38.01 25.65 -2.53
CA GLU A 173 -38.79 24.44 -2.88
C GLU A 173 -37.93 23.17 -2.74
N LYS A 174 -36.61 23.28 -2.89
CA LYS A 174 -35.66 22.19 -2.74
C LYS A 174 -35.00 22.12 -1.36
N ARG A 175 -35.56 22.82 -0.34
CA ARG A 175 -35.03 22.85 1.03
C ARG A 175 -34.64 21.46 1.56
N LEU A 176 -35.52 20.47 1.40
CA LEU A 176 -35.30 19.12 1.87
C LEU A 176 -34.02 18.49 1.26
N VAL A 177 -33.79 18.70 -0.04
CA VAL A 177 -32.59 18.18 -0.74
C VAL A 177 -31.34 18.91 -0.26
N THR A 178 -31.40 20.24 -0.10
CA THR A 178 -30.30 21.05 0.46
C THR A 178 -29.96 20.62 1.89
N SER A 179 -30.98 20.36 2.71
CA SER A 179 -30.80 19.86 4.09
C SER A 179 -30.14 18.46 4.11
N LEU A 180 -30.51 17.57 3.18
CA LEU A 180 -29.87 16.27 3.01
C LEU A 180 -28.39 16.41 2.61
N PHE A 181 -28.08 17.31 1.66
CA PHE A 181 -26.69 17.61 1.26
C PHE A 181 -25.88 18.18 2.43
N LEU A 182 -26.45 19.12 3.19
CA LEU A 182 -25.78 19.68 4.35
C LEU A 182 -25.54 18.62 5.45
N GLY A 183 -26.55 17.77 5.74
CA GLY A 183 -26.41 16.64 6.65
C GLY A 183 -25.32 15.68 6.19
N THR A 184 -25.27 15.37 4.89
CA THR A 184 -24.27 14.51 4.29
C THR A 184 -22.86 15.12 4.43
N ALA A 185 -22.70 16.39 4.06
CA ALA A 185 -21.42 17.11 4.16
C ALA A 185 -20.88 17.17 5.62
N LEU A 186 -21.78 17.27 6.61
CA LEU A 186 -21.39 17.30 8.02
C LEU A 186 -21.13 15.92 8.61
N SER A 187 -21.56 14.84 7.98
CA SER A 187 -21.52 13.48 8.55
C SER A 187 -20.26 12.68 8.19
N ILE A 188 -19.62 12.96 7.07
CA ILE A 188 -18.52 12.13 6.55
C ILE A 188 -17.18 12.50 7.17
N SER A 189 -16.25 11.56 7.29
CA SER A 189 -14.87 11.78 7.76
C SER A 189 -13.88 11.37 6.66
N SER A 190 -12.73 12.05 6.60
CA SER A 190 -11.68 11.74 5.65
C SER A 190 -10.69 10.72 6.19
N VAL A 191 -10.71 9.48 5.69
CA VAL A 191 -9.76 8.42 6.06
C VAL A 191 -8.31 8.85 5.82
N LYS A 192 -8.01 9.48 4.67
CA LYS A 192 -6.64 9.84 4.27
C LYS A 192 -5.95 10.74 5.28
N ILE A 193 -6.65 11.75 5.77
CA ILE A 193 -6.08 12.71 6.71
C ILE A 193 -5.88 12.08 8.07
N VAL A 194 -6.85 11.31 8.55
CA VAL A 194 -6.75 10.54 9.79
C VAL A 194 -5.57 9.58 9.74
N ALA A 195 -5.52 8.74 8.70
CA ALA A 195 -4.47 7.75 8.54
C ALA A 195 -3.07 8.37 8.44
N SER A 196 -2.94 9.55 7.80
CA SER A 196 -1.66 10.25 7.73
C SER A 196 -1.16 10.69 9.10
N VAL A 197 -2.02 11.27 9.94
CA VAL A 197 -1.65 11.70 11.30
C VAL A 197 -1.37 10.51 12.21
N VAL A 198 -2.20 9.47 12.14
CA VAL A 198 -2.02 8.24 12.92
C VAL A 198 -0.69 7.56 12.55
N ARG A 199 -0.33 7.56 11.26
CA ARG A 199 0.95 7.03 10.75
C ARG A 199 2.15 7.88 11.20
N GLU A 200 2.05 9.20 11.09
CA GLU A 200 3.10 10.14 11.51
C GLU A 200 3.43 10.01 13.00
N MET A 201 2.44 9.65 13.81
CA MET A 201 2.58 9.44 15.25
C MET A 201 2.94 8.01 15.64
N ASP A 202 3.19 7.10 14.67
CA ASP A 202 3.46 5.67 14.86
C ASP A 202 2.32 4.89 15.57
N PHE A 203 1.07 5.38 15.44
CA PHE A 203 -0.10 4.74 16.02
C PHE A 203 -0.79 3.73 15.09
N MET A 204 -0.34 3.54 13.84
CA MET A 204 -0.97 2.61 12.89
C MET A 204 -1.02 1.17 13.38
N ARG A 205 -0.05 0.75 14.18
CA ARG A 205 0.00 -0.59 14.77
C ARG A 205 -0.68 -0.67 16.13
N ARG A 206 -1.01 0.47 16.76
CA ARG A 206 -1.69 0.52 18.06
C ARG A 206 -3.19 0.27 17.92
N ASN A 207 -3.79 -0.39 18.92
CA ASN A 207 -5.22 -0.74 18.92
C ASN A 207 -6.11 0.47 18.68
N ILE A 208 -5.83 1.59 19.35
CA ILE A 208 -6.61 2.81 19.20
C ILE A 208 -6.42 3.45 17.81
N GLY A 209 -5.21 3.43 17.25
CA GLY A 209 -4.94 3.91 15.90
C GLY A 209 -5.67 3.09 14.84
N GLN A 210 -5.63 1.76 14.97
CA GLN A 210 -6.39 0.85 14.11
C GLN A 210 -7.90 1.09 14.21
N LEU A 211 -8.42 1.33 15.42
CA LEU A 211 -9.83 1.61 15.62
C LEU A 211 -10.25 2.94 14.98
N ILE A 212 -9.44 4.00 15.14
CA ILE A 212 -9.70 5.30 14.51
C ILE A 212 -9.76 5.14 12.98
N VAL A 213 -8.77 4.46 12.40
CA VAL A 213 -8.69 4.24 10.94
C VAL A 213 -9.84 3.35 10.45
N ALA A 214 -10.14 2.24 11.16
CA ALA A 214 -11.24 1.36 10.81
C ALA A 214 -12.60 2.06 10.87
N SER A 215 -12.83 2.90 11.90
CA SER A 215 -14.05 3.71 12.01
C SER A 215 -14.16 4.71 10.87
N ALA A 216 -13.05 5.36 10.50
CA ALA A 216 -13.02 6.29 9.37
C ALA A 216 -13.27 5.59 8.02
N ILE A 217 -12.78 4.34 7.83
CA ILE A 217 -13.05 3.52 6.63
C ILE A 217 -14.55 3.21 6.51
N ILE A 218 -15.19 2.80 7.62
CA ILE A 218 -16.64 2.55 7.63
C ILE A 218 -17.41 3.84 7.33
N ASP A 219 -16.99 4.94 7.97
CA ASP A 219 -17.57 6.27 7.77
C ASP A 219 -17.54 6.71 6.32
N ASP A 220 -16.38 6.61 5.67
CA ASP A 220 -16.20 7.00 4.27
C ASP A 220 -17.04 6.10 3.34
N THR A 221 -17.03 4.78 3.57
CA THR A 221 -17.81 3.82 2.79
C THR A 221 -19.32 4.08 2.90
N VAL A 222 -19.84 4.29 4.12
CA VAL A 222 -21.26 4.60 4.35
C VAL A 222 -21.59 5.99 3.79
N GLY A 223 -20.67 6.94 3.92
CA GLY A 223 -20.79 8.28 3.37
C GLY A 223 -21.04 8.27 1.87
N TRP A 224 -20.31 7.44 1.11
CA TRP A 224 -20.51 7.31 -0.34
C TRP A 224 -21.89 6.74 -0.69
N VAL A 225 -22.45 5.85 0.11
CA VAL A 225 -23.83 5.35 -0.06
C VAL A 225 -24.83 6.47 0.18
N ILE A 226 -24.64 7.27 1.24
CA ILE A 226 -25.50 8.41 1.55
C ILE A 226 -25.43 9.46 0.44
N ILE A 227 -24.22 9.79 -0.05
CA ILE A 227 -24.02 10.70 -1.19
C ILE A 227 -24.78 10.20 -2.42
N ALA A 228 -24.64 8.93 -2.75
CA ALA A 228 -25.27 8.33 -3.90
C ALA A 228 -26.82 8.43 -3.86
N ILE A 229 -27.41 8.19 -2.70
CA ILE A 229 -28.86 8.31 -2.47
C ILE A 229 -29.28 9.78 -2.56
N THR A 230 -28.57 10.68 -1.89
CA THR A 230 -28.87 12.12 -1.87
C THR A 230 -28.77 12.73 -3.27
N PHE A 231 -27.75 12.30 -4.06
CA PHE A 231 -27.60 12.73 -5.43
C PHE A 231 -28.76 12.25 -6.32
N GLY A 232 -29.14 10.97 -6.23
CA GLY A 232 -30.26 10.42 -7.00
C GLY A 232 -31.59 11.13 -6.72
N LEU A 233 -31.79 11.65 -5.49
CA LEU A 233 -32.93 12.49 -5.14
C LEU A 233 -32.82 13.88 -5.77
N ALA A 234 -31.63 14.48 -5.78
CA ALA A 234 -31.39 15.79 -6.35
C ALA A 234 -31.60 15.82 -7.86
N GLU A 235 -31.16 14.80 -8.58
CA GLU A 235 -31.27 14.71 -10.03
C GLU A 235 -32.73 14.57 -10.51
N LYS A 236 -33.56 13.83 -9.78
CA LYS A 236 -34.98 13.60 -10.16
C LYS A 236 -35.92 14.73 -9.73
N GLY A 237 -35.46 15.65 -8.89
CA GLY A 237 -36.18 16.85 -8.46
C GLY A 237 -37.41 16.60 -7.58
N THR A 238 -37.82 15.36 -7.35
CA THR A 238 -38.93 14.96 -6.49
C THR A 238 -38.46 14.02 -5.41
N VAL A 239 -38.77 14.32 -4.16
CA VAL A 239 -38.48 13.47 -3.03
C VAL A 239 -39.70 12.64 -2.69
N ASP A 240 -39.92 11.58 -3.47
CA ASP A 240 -40.94 10.60 -3.20
C ASP A 240 -40.37 9.26 -2.76
N LEU A 241 -41.14 8.49 -1.99
CA LEU A 241 -40.70 7.22 -1.43
C LEU A 241 -40.23 6.20 -2.50
N PRO A 242 -40.88 6.08 -3.67
CA PRO A 242 -40.41 5.22 -4.75
C PRO A 242 -39.01 5.63 -5.28
N THR A 243 -38.74 6.92 -5.45
CA THR A 243 -37.44 7.44 -5.94
C THR A 243 -36.35 7.17 -4.92
N LEU A 244 -36.60 7.40 -3.62
CA LEU A 244 -35.67 7.06 -2.55
C LEU A 244 -35.38 5.55 -2.54
N ALA A 245 -36.41 4.72 -2.62
CA ALA A 245 -36.26 3.27 -2.62
C ALA A 245 -35.47 2.78 -3.84
N THR A 246 -35.74 3.30 -5.04
CA THR A 246 -35.03 2.90 -6.26
C THR A 246 -33.55 3.28 -6.23
N SER A 247 -33.20 4.49 -5.78
CA SER A 247 -31.81 4.92 -5.62
C SER A 247 -31.07 4.12 -4.56
N ALA A 248 -31.69 3.88 -3.40
CA ALA A 248 -31.10 3.09 -2.33
C ALA A 248 -30.93 1.60 -2.74
N ILE A 249 -31.95 0.98 -3.31
CA ILE A 249 -31.89 -0.42 -3.77
C ILE A 249 -30.87 -0.55 -4.93
N GLY A 250 -30.87 0.38 -5.88
CA GLY A 250 -29.91 0.39 -6.99
C GLY A 250 -28.46 0.48 -6.49
N THR A 251 -28.19 1.37 -5.55
CA THR A 251 -26.85 1.50 -4.92
C THR A 251 -26.44 0.23 -4.18
N LEU A 252 -27.33 -0.32 -3.34
CA LEU A 252 -27.04 -1.55 -2.59
C LEU A 252 -26.88 -2.76 -3.51
N ALA A 253 -27.70 -2.87 -4.56
CA ALA A 253 -27.59 -3.93 -5.57
C ALA A 253 -26.28 -3.81 -6.35
N PHE A 254 -25.89 -2.60 -6.77
CA PHE A 254 -24.60 -2.35 -7.42
C PHE A 254 -23.44 -2.78 -6.52
N MET A 255 -23.44 -2.40 -5.24
CA MET A 255 -22.40 -2.80 -4.30
C MET A 255 -22.38 -4.33 -4.11
N ALA A 256 -23.53 -4.96 -3.90
CA ALA A 256 -23.61 -6.41 -3.71
C ALA A 256 -23.08 -7.18 -4.93
N VAL A 257 -23.46 -6.78 -6.14
CA VAL A 257 -22.97 -7.38 -7.40
C VAL A 257 -21.47 -7.13 -7.56
N SER A 258 -20.99 -5.91 -7.27
CA SER A 258 -19.57 -5.56 -7.39
C SER A 258 -18.70 -6.39 -6.45
N PHE A 259 -19.08 -6.53 -5.18
CA PHE A 259 -18.29 -7.31 -4.21
C PHE A 259 -18.41 -8.83 -4.35
N THR A 260 -19.40 -9.34 -5.07
CA THR A 260 -19.57 -10.78 -5.33
C THR A 260 -19.02 -11.18 -6.69
N ILE A 261 -19.67 -10.75 -7.75
CA ILE A 261 -19.35 -11.09 -9.14
C ILE A 261 -18.22 -10.19 -9.66
N GLY A 262 -18.33 -8.89 -9.44
CA GLY A 262 -17.36 -7.88 -9.90
C GLY A 262 -15.96 -8.16 -9.40
N ARG A 263 -15.81 -8.56 -8.14
CA ARG A 263 -14.51 -8.94 -7.55
C ARG A 263 -13.81 -10.04 -8.36
N ARG A 264 -14.53 -11.09 -8.76
CA ARG A 264 -13.98 -12.19 -9.56
C ARG A 264 -13.57 -11.72 -10.95
N ILE A 265 -14.40 -10.89 -11.58
CA ILE A 265 -14.13 -10.36 -12.92
C ILE A 265 -12.92 -9.44 -12.91
N VAL A 266 -12.83 -8.50 -11.97
CA VAL A 266 -11.70 -7.57 -11.84
C VAL A 266 -10.41 -8.32 -11.56
N PHE A 267 -10.43 -9.29 -10.64
CA PHE A 267 -9.28 -10.13 -10.36
C PHE A 267 -8.80 -10.89 -11.62
N GLU A 268 -9.72 -11.50 -12.37
CA GLU A 268 -9.37 -12.26 -13.56
C GLU A 268 -8.85 -11.37 -14.70
N ILE A 269 -9.40 -10.15 -14.87
CA ILE A 269 -8.89 -9.16 -15.83
C ILE A 269 -7.46 -8.77 -15.47
N ILE A 270 -7.21 -8.37 -14.21
CA ILE A 270 -5.87 -7.97 -13.76
C ILE A 270 -4.89 -9.13 -13.92
N ARG A 271 -5.27 -10.35 -13.52
CA ARG A 271 -4.45 -11.54 -13.63
C ARG A 271 -4.07 -11.83 -15.07
N ARG A 272 -5.06 -11.94 -15.98
CA ARG A 272 -4.80 -12.23 -17.40
C ARG A 272 -3.95 -11.15 -18.06
N THR A 273 -4.18 -9.89 -17.70
CA THR A 273 -3.37 -8.78 -18.22
C THR A 273 -1.93 -8.89 -17.72
N ASN A 274 -1.73 -9.16 -16.44
CA ASN A 274 -0.39 -9.33 -15.87
C ASN A 274 0.35 -10.58 -16.43
N ASP A 275 -0.38 -11.68 -16.66
CA ASP A 275 0.22 -12.93 -17.16
C ASP A 275 0.58 -12.87 -18.65
N ASN A 276 -0.18 -12.09 -19.46
CA ASN A 276 -0.01 -12.03 -20.90
C ASN A 276 0.93 -10.90 -21.37
N PHE A 277 1.16 -9.89 -20.56
CA PHE A 277 2.00 -8.73 -20.93
C PHE A 277 3.21 -8.60 -20.00
N ARG A 278 4.34 -8.20 -20.58
CA ARG A 278 5.62 -8.06 -19.88
C ARG A 278 5.82 -6.72 -19.16
N SER A 279 4.95 -5.75 -19.41
CA SER A 279 5.06 -4.42 -18.82
C SER A 279 3.84 -4.09 -17.95
N ASP A 280 4.00 -3.17 -17.00
CA ASP A 280 2.93 -2.73 -16.10
C ASP A 280 1.87 -1.85 -16.80
N LEU A 281 2.20 -1.26 -17.96
CA LEU A 281 1.31 -0.34 -18.67
C LEU A 281 -0.04 -0.93 -19.07
N PRO A 282 -0.14 -2.18 -19.59
CA PRO A 282 -1.43 -2.81 -19.87
C PRO A 282 -2.28 -3.00 -18.61
N VAL A 283 -1.66 -3.33 -17.46
CA VAL A 283 -2.38 -3.47 -16.18
C VAL A 283 -2.91 -2.12 -15.72
N LEU A 284 -2.09 -1.06 -15.84
CA LEU A 284 -2.51 0.31 -15.54
C LEU A 284 -3.71 0.73 -16.42
N SER A 285 -3.64 0.44 -17.72
CA SER A 285 -4.73 0.71 -18.66
C SER A 285 -5.99 -0.06 -18.32
N ALA A 286 -5.88 -1.33 -17.91
CA ALA A 286 -7.00 -2.14 -17.47
C ALA A 286 -7.65 -1.57 -16.20
N ILE A 287 -6.86 -1.10 -15.23
CA ILE A 287 -7.37 -0.45 -14.01
C ILE A 287 -8.18 0.81 -14.36
N VAL A 288 -7.66 1.66 -15.25
CA VAL A 288 -8.36 2.88 -15.69
C VAL A 288 -9.66 2.52 -16.46
N ALA A 289 -9.62 1.47 -17.28
CA ALA A 289 -10.80 0.97 -17.99
C ALA A 289 -11.86 0.41 -17.02
N ILE A 290 -11.45 -0.35 -16.00
CA ILE A 290 -12.34 -0.85 -14.93
C ILE A 290 -12.98 0.34 -14.20
N MET A 291 -12.19 1.33 -13.78
CA MET A 291 -12.67 2.55 -13.13
C MET A 291 -13.74 3.25 -14.00
N GLY A 292 -13.42 3.51 -15.27
CA GLY A 292 -14.34 4.18 -16.20
C GLY A 292 -15.62 3.37 -16.43
N THR A 293 -15.49 2.05 -16.60
CA THR A 293 -16.66 1.16 -16.80
C THR A 293 -17.58 1.17 -15.58
N MET A 294 -17.03 1.06 -14.37
CA MET A 294 -17.83 1.08 -13.13
C MET A 294 -18.45 2.46 -12.89
N ALA A 295 -17.76 3.55 -13.24
CA ALA A 295 -18.30 4.91 -13.20
C ALA A 295 -19.47 5.08 -14.18
N ILE A 296 -19.38 4.53 -15.39
CA ILE A 296 -20.47 4.52 -16.37
C ILE A 296 -21.66 3.69 -15.86
N ILE A 297 -21.42 2.51 -15.29
CA ILE A 297 -22.50 1.65 -14.75
C ILE A 297 -23.26 2.40 -13.64
N THR A 298 -22.57 3.06 -12.70
CA THR A 298 -23.25 3.83 -11.66
C THR A 298 -24.05 4.99 -12.23
N ASN A 299 -23.53 5.69 -13.24
CA ASN A 299 -24.26 6.75 -13.93
C ASN A 299 -25.55 6.24 -14.59
N LEU A 300 -25.49 5.09 -15.26
CA LEU A 300 -26.66 4.47 -15.90
C LEU A 300 -27.75 4.02 -14.90
N ILE A 301 -27.35 3.70 -13.66
CA ILE A 301 -28.28 3.35 -12.57
C ILE A 301 -28.92 4.61 -11.94
N GLY A 302 -28.46 5.81 -12.32
CA GLY A 302 -28.88 7.09 -11.70
C GLY A 302 -28.16 7.37 -10.38
N VAL A 303 -26.90 6.88 -10.26
CA VAL A 303 -26.02 7.13 -9.13
C VAL A 303 -24.76 7.83 -9.65
N HIS A 304 -24.17 8.72 -8.85
CA HIS A 304 -23.00 9.49 -9.30
C HIS A 304 -21.81 8.58 -9.65
N THR A 305 -21.09 8.92 -10.75
CA THR A 305 -19.91 8.21 -11.29
C THR A 305 -18.82 7.95 -10.24
N VAL A 306 -18.72 8.81 -9.28
CA VAL A 306 -17.79 8.81 -8.16
C VAL A 306 -17.86 7.53 -7.33
N LEU A 307 -19.07 6.98 -7.07
CA LEU A 307 -19.22 5.71 -6.37
C LEU A 307 -18.61 4.55 -7.17
N GLY A 308 -18.82 4.55 -8.50
CA GLY A 308 -18.22 3.53 -9.37
C GLY A 308 -16.71 3.52 -9.32
N ALA A 309 -16.08 4.69 -9.35
CA ALA A 309 -14.63 4.82 -9.23
C ALA A 309 -14.11 4.36 -7.86
N PHE A 310 -14.79 4.69 -6.76
CA PHE A 310 -14.45 4.26 -5.42
C PHE A 310 -14.52 2.74 -5.25
N VAL A 311 -15.64 2.13 -5.70
CA VAL A 311 -15.81 0.66 -5.64
C VAL A 311 -14.79 -0.04 -6.54
N ALA A 312 -14.51 0.49 -7.74
CA ALA A 312 -13.43 -0.03 -8.59
C ALA A 312 -12.09 -0.03 -7.85
N GLY A 313 -11.79 1.05 -7.13
CA GLY A 313 -10.60 1.16 -6.30
C GLY A 313 -10.51 0.07 -5.24
N ILE A 314 -11.58 -0.19 -4.50
CA ILE A 314 -11.63 -1.28 -3.49
C ILE A 314 -11.33 -2.62 -4.16
N LEU A 315 -11.99 -2.93 -5.28
CA LEU A 315 -11.82 -4.22 -5.97
C LEU A 315 -10.40 -4.41 -6.52
N VAL A 316 -9.79 -3.33 -7.03
CA VAL A 316 -8.41 -3.33 -7.51
C VAL A 316 -7.44 -3.49 -6.34
N GLY A 317 -7.65 -2.73 -5.24
CA GLY A 317 -6.80 -2.78 -4.05
C GLY A 317 -6.83 -4.13 -3.31
N GLU A 318 -7.96 -4.85 -3.37
CA GLU A 318 -8.05 -6.22 -2.83
C GLU A 318 -7.39 -7.29 -3.72
N SER A 319 -6.91 -6.94 -4.93
CA SER A 319 -6.27 -7.89 -5.85
C SER A 319 -4.86 -8.24 -5.34
N PRO A 320 -4.56 -9.52 -5.05
CA PRO A 320 -3.25 -9.93 -4.54
C PRO A 320 -2.12 -9.86 -5.60
N ILE A 321 -2.47 -9.55 -6.86
CA ILE A 321 -1.54 -9.50 -7.99
C ILE A 321 -1.11 -8.05 -8.28
N LEU A 322 -1.68 -7.07 -7.59
CA LEU A 322 -1.32 -5.67 -7.80
C LEU A 322 0.11 -5.43 -7.31
N THR A 323 1.02 -5.16 -8.25
CA THR A 323 2.42 -4.86 -7.90
C THR A 323 2.51 -3.48 -7.23
N ARG A 324 3.41 -3.35 -6.26
CA ARG A 324 3.71 -2.07 -5.60
C ARG A 324 4.07 -0.97 -6.61
N GLN A 325 4.68 -1.34 -7.73
CA GLN A 325 5.07 -0.42 -8.78
C GLN A 325 3.87 0.23 -9.47
N ILE A 326 2.79 -0.53 -9.73
CA ILE A 326 1.55 0.00 -10.32
C ILE A 326 0.87 0.99 -9.35
N ASP A 327 0.80 0.66 -8.05
CA ASP A 327 0.27 1.58 -7.02
C ASP A 327 1.06 2.89 -6.99
N VAL A 328 2.40 2.83 -7.02
CA VAL A 328 3.28 4.00 -7.04
C VAL A 328 3.03 4.87 -8.29
N GLN A 329 2.89 4.27 -9.47
CA GLN A 329 2.65 5.01 -10.72
C GLN A 329 1.29 5.73 -10.73
N LEU A 330 0.21 5.04 -10.33
CA LEU A 330 -1.13 5.63 -10.21
C LEU A 330 -1.15 6.76 -9.19
N ARG A 331 -0.53 6.54 -8.05
CA ARG A 331 -0.42 7.52 -6.97
C ARG A 331 0.38 8.75 -7.40
N ALA A 332 1.50 8.53 -8.09
CA ALA A 332 2.35 9.62 -8.57
C ALA A 332 1.59 10.52 -9.56
N LEU A 333 0.93 9.96 -10.56
CA LEU A 333 0.14 10.72 -11.55
C LEU A 333 -1.01 11.49 -10.87
N THR A 334 -1.76 10.81 -10.01
CA THR A 334 -2.90 11.42 -9.32
C THR A 334 -2.45 12.56 -8.40
N THR A 335 -1.37 12.36 -7.65
CA THR A 335 -0.87 13.36 -6.68
C THR A 335 -0.16 14.52 -7.38
N ALA A 336 0.54 14.27 -8.51
CA ALA A 336 1.29 15.31 -9.20
C ALA A 336 0.41 16.23 -10.05
N LEU A 337 -0.64 15.70 -10.68
CA LEU A 337 -1.45 16.42 -11.65
C LEU A 337 -2.90 16.61 -11.17
N PHE A 338 -3.61 15.50 -10.92
CA PHE A 338 -5.06 15.55 -10.73
C PHE A 338 -5.47 16.20 -9.41
N MET A 339 -4.76 15.90 -8.31
CA MET A 339 -5.08 16.49 -7.00
C MET A 339 -4.92 18.01 -6.98
N PRO A 340 -3.78 18.60 -7.39
CA PRO A 340 -3.63 20.06 -7.39
C PRO A 340 -4.65 20.75 -8.29
N VAL A 341 -4.99 20.17 -9.44
CA VAL A 341 -5.99 20.74 -10.36
C VAL A 341 -7.37 20.72 -9.72
N PHE A 342 -7.82 19.56 -9.23
CA PHE A 342 -9.15 19.43 -8.63
C PHE A 342 -9.32 20.33 -7.40
N PHE A 343 -8.41 20.25 -6.43
CA PHE A 343 -8.52 21.07 -5.21
C PHE A 343 -8.27 22.54 -5.48
N GLY A 344 -7.40 22.86 -6.44
CA GLY A 344 -7.20 24.23 -6.90
C GLY A 344 -8.45 24.81 -7.57
N LEU A 345 -9.12 24.06 -8.45
CA LEU A 345 -10.39 24.48 -9.04
C LEU A 345 -11.49 24.67 -7.99
N THR A 346 -11.58 23.75 -7.02
CA THR A 346 -12.52 23.90 -5.91
C THR A 346 -12.24 25.17 -5.10
N GLY A 347 -10.97 25.43 -4.79
CA GLY A 347 -10.56 26.67 -4.12
C GLY A 347 -10.87 27.92 -4.97
N LEU A 348 -10.67 27.83 -6.29
CA LEU A 348 -10.96 28.91 -7.23
C LEU A 348 -12.46 29.28 -7.26
N GLN A 349 -13.34 28.28 -7.13
CA GLN A 349 -14.79 28.47 -7.05
C GLN A 349 -15.26 28.95 -5.67
N THR A 350 -14.38 28.92 -4.66
CA THR A 350 -14.70 29.33 -3.29
C THR A 350 -14.54 30.83 -3.14
N ASP A 351 -15.64 31.52 -2.87
CA ASP A 351 -15.64 32.95 -2.58
C ASP A 351 -15.78 33.20 -1.08
N LEU A 352 -14.66 33.51 -0.42
CA LEU A 352 -14.66 33.85 1.01
C LEU A 352 -15.13 35.29 1.27
N THR A 353 -15.29 36.15 0.25
CA THR A 353 -15.81 37.50 0.45
C THR A 353 -17.26 37.48 0.92
N VAL A 354 -18.01 36.42 0.64
CA VAL A 354 -19.37 36.22 1.16
C VAL A 354 -19.41 36.14 2.69
N LEU A 355 -18.30 35.81 3.34
CA LEU A 355 -18.20 35.81 4.82
C LEU A 355 -18.19 37.23 5.41
N ALA A 356 -18.08 38.27 4.60
CA ALA A 356 -18.25 39.64 5.05
C ALA A 356 -19.72 39.95 5.43
N ASP A 357 -20.67 39.18 4.93
CA ASP A 357 -22.06 39.24 5.38
C ASP A 357 -22.19 38.58 6.77
N PRO A 358 -22.64 39.31 7.80
CA PRO A 358 -22.77 38.80 9.16
C PRO A 358 -23.69 37.57 9.26
N ALA A 359 -24.70 37.45 8.41
CA ALA A 359 -25.61 36.31 8.39
C ALA A 359 -24.92 35.05 7.88
N ILE A 360 -24.11 35.16 6.82
CA ILE A 360 -23.32 34.05 6.26
C ILE A 360 -22.16 33.67 7.19
N LEU A 361 -21.52 34.66 7.83
CA LEU A 361 -20.49 34.42 8.83
C LEU A 361 -21.04 33.63 10.03
N LEU A 362 -22.21 34.03 10.53
CA LEU A 362 -22.89 33.33 11.63
C LEU A 362 -23.30 31.92 11.22
N LEU A 363 -23.83 31.75 10.01
CA LEU A 363 -24.14 30.42 9.45
C LEU A 363 -22.88 29.55 9.35
N THR A 364 -21.77 30.09 8.83
CA THR A 364 -20.48 29.39 8.76
C THR A 364 -20.00 28.98 10.13
N ALA A 365 -20.04 29.85 11.11
CA ALA A 365 -19.67 29.56 12.49
C ALA A 365 -20.58 28.47 13.08
N ALA A 366 -21.89 28.54 12.85
CA ALA A 366 -22.83 27.51 13.29
C ALA A 366 -22.53 26.16 12.64
N VAL A 367 -22.26 26.11 11.31
CA VAL A 367 -21.89 24.90 10.58
C VAL A 367 -20.60 24.30 11.15
N VAL A 368 -19.54 25.09 11.38
CA VAL A 368 -18.26 24.63 11.94
C VAL A 368 -18.45 24.04 13.34
N VAL A 369 -19.20 24.74 14.20
CA VAL A 369 -19.46 24.32 15.59
C VAL A 369 -20.30 23.03 15.61
N ILE A 370 -21.40 22.99 14.89
CA ILE A 370 -22.31 21.83 14.82
C ILE A 370 -21.57 20.64 14.23
N ALA A 371 -20.82 20.83 13.14
CA ALA A 371 -20.02 19.79 12.52
C ALA A 371 -18.99 19.20 13.48
N SER A 372 -18.27 20.08 14.21
CA SER A 372 -17.21 19.65 15.14
C SER A 372 -17.81 18.97 16.38
N ILE A 373 -18.80 19.58 17.02
CA ILE A 373 -19.44 19.03 18.24
C ILE A 373 -20.16 17.72 17.92
N GLY A 374 -20.91 17.67 16.80
CA GLY A 374 -21.65 16.48 16.40
C GLY A 374 -20.73 15.28 16.13
N LYS A 375 -19.64 15.52 15.40
CA LYS A 375 -18.69 14.48 15.02
C LYS A 375 -17.84 14.03 16.21
N PHE A 376 -17.20 14.98 16.88
CA PHE A 376 -16.41 14.70 18.09
C PHE A 376 -17.26 14.05 19.18
N GLY A 377 -18.41 14.66 19.50
CA GLY A 377 -19.30 14.20 20.57
C GLY A 377 -19.89 12.82 20.27
N GLY A 378 -20.29 12.56 19.03
CA GLY A 378 -20.80 11.25 18.60
C GLY A 378 -19.78 10.13 18.78
N ALA A 379 -18.58 10.35 18.26
CA ALA A 379 -17.48 9.38 18.36
C ALA A 379 -17.01 9.18 19.82
N PHE A 380 -16.89 10.28 20.59
CA PHE A 380 -16.53 10.24 22.00
C PHE A 380 -17.56 9.46 22.84
N ALA A 381 -18.85 9.75 22.66
CA ALA A 381 -19.93 9.10 23.40
C ALA A 381 -19.98 7.58 23.07
N ALA A 382 -19.88 7.23 21.78
CA ALA A 382 -19.86 5.82 21.37
C ALA A 382 -18.65 5.07 21.95
N ALA A 383 -17.47 5.68 21.96
CA ALA A 383 -16.28 5.11 22.55
C ALA A 383 -16.47 4.86 24.05
N LYS A 384 -17.05 5.82 24.77
CA LYS A 384 -17.36 5.66 26.21
C LYS A 384 -18.37 4.55 26.46
N ILE A 385 -19.42 4.46 25.67
CA ILE A 385 -20.44 3.38 25.75
C ILE A 385 -19.81 2.02 25.43
N SER A 386 -18.83 1.97 24.52
CA SER A 386 -18.09 0.75 24.17
C SER A 386 -17.01 0.36 25.19
N GLY A 387 -16.88 1.08 26.31
CA GLY A 387 -15.97 0.74 27.41
C GLY A 387 -14.55 1.29 27.28
N TYR A 388 -14.25 2.14 26.30
CA TYR A 388 -12.93 2.77 26.16
C TYR A 388 -12.68 3.82 27.27
N SER A 389 -11.42 4.00 27.63
CA SER A 389 -10.97 5.01 28.59
C SER A 389 -11.31 6.44 28.12
N GLY A 390 -11.29 7.41 29.03
CA GLY A 390 -11.55 8.80 28.66
C GLY A 390 -10.52 9.38 27.67
N SER A 391 -9.26 8.98 27.79
CA SER A 391 -8.18 9.39 26.88
C SER A 391 -8.31 8.74 25.48
N GLU A 392 -8.71 7.46 25.42
CA GLU A 392 -8.99 6.79 24.15
C GLU A 392 -10.21 7.38 23.45
N ALA A 393 -11.30 7.64 24.20
CA ALA A 393 -12.49 8.29 23.67
C ALA A 393 -12.18 9.69 23.15
N LEU A 394 -11.31 10.44 23.83
CA LEU A 394 -10.82 11.76 23.38
C LEU A 394 -10.06 11.64 22.05
N ALA A 395 -9.16 10.68 21.93
CA ALA A 395 -8.41 10.44 20.70
C ALA A 395 -9.33 10.03 19.53
N LEU A 396 -10.31 9.15 19.78
CA LEU A 396 -11.33 8.78 18.79
C LEU A 396 -12.15 10.00 18.35
N GLY A 397 -12.63 10.82 19.31
CA GLY A 397 -13.38 12.04 19.00
C GLY A 397 -12.56 13.01 18.13
N CYS A 398 -11.30 13.26 18.50
CA CYS A 398 -10.40 14.12 17.71
C CYS A 398 -10.14 13.55 16.31
N GLY A 399 -9.86 12.23 16.20
CA GLY A 399 -9.59 11.57 14.93
C GLY A 399 -10.79 11.58 14.00
N MET A 400 -11.98 11.27 14.51
CA MET A 400 -13.20 11.24 13.70
C MET A 400 -13.65 12.62 13.22
N ASN A 401 -13.18 13.72 13.81
CA ASN A 401 -13.44 15.09 13.34
C ASN A 401 -12.57 15.48 12.12
N ALA A 402 -11.85 14.56 11.53
CA ALA A 402 -11.11 14.77 10.29
C ALA A 402 -12.05 14.95 9.12
N ARG A 403 -11.90 16.03 8.41
CA ARG A 403 -12.61 16.32 7.17
C ARG A 403 -11.59 16.49 6.04
N GLY A 404 -12.03 16.54 4.79
CA GLY A 404 -11.05 16.65 3.72
C GLY A 404 -11.63 16.65 2.32
N SER A 405 -11.11 15.75 1.48
CA SER A 405 -11.49 15.67 0.07
C SER A 405 -12.97 15.33 -0.12
N THR A 406 -13.53 14.49 0.74
CA THR A 406 -14.88 13.95 0.56
C THR A 406 -15.94 15.04 0.72
N GLU A 407 -15.82 15.91 1.72
CA GLU A 407 -16.76 17.04 1.93
C GLU A 407 -16.69 18.04 0.78
N VAL A 408 -15.48 18.30 0.29
CA VAL A 408 -15.25 19.18 -0.86
C VAL A 408 -15.89 18.60 -2.13
N ILE A 409 -15.76 17.28 -2.34
CA ILE A 409 -16.40 16.58 -3.46
C ILE A 409 -17.92 16.65 -3.33
N VAL A 410 -18.48 16.42 -2.14
CA VAL A 410 -19.93 16.57 -1.88
C VAL A 410 -20.41 17.98 -2.19
N ALA A 411 -19.69 19.00 -1.74
CA ALA A 411 -20.01 20.38 -2.04
C ALA A 411 -19.96 20.68 -3.53
N THR A 412 -18.92 20.20 -4.23
CA THR A 412 -18.79 20.37 -5.70
C THR A 412 -19.92 19.68 -6.46
N ILE A 413 -20.31 18.46 -6.05
CA ILE A 413 -21.47 17.76 -6.62
C ILE A 413 -22.75 18.58 -6.35
N GLY A 414 -22.98 19.04 -5.13
CA GLY A 414 -24.15 19.86 -4.78
C GLY A 414 -24.24 21.14 -5.59
N LEU A 415 -23.11 21.79 -5.85
CA LEU A 415 -23.03 22.97 -6.72
C LEU A 415 -23.35 22.63 -8.18
N SER A 416 -22.79 21.52 -8.69
CA SER A 416 -22.98 21.11 -10.10
C SER A 416 -24.43 20.73 -10.44
N VAL A 417 -25.18 20.19 -9.46
CA VAL A 417 -26.61 19.84 -9.64
C VAL A 417 -27.55 20.98 -9.22
N GLY A 418 -27.02 22.13 -8.84
CA GLY A 418 -27.81 23.32 -8.48
C GLY A 418 -28.61 23.22 -7.18
N VAL A 419 -28.19 22.31 -6.28
CA VAL A 419 -28.75 22.18 -4.92
C VAL A 419 -28.07 23.15 -3.95
N LEU A 420 -26.80 23.43 -4.19
CA LEU A 420 -26.02 24.46 -3.48
C LEU A 420 -25.75 25.61 -4.43
N ASP A 421 -25.81 26.84 -3.92
CA ASP A 421 -25.26 28.01 -4.59
C ASP A 421 -23.79 28.26 -4.18
N GLU A 422 -23.15 29.25 -4.79
CA GLU A 422 -21.76 29.61 -4.50
C GLU A 422 -21.57 30.01 -3.03
N LYS A 423 -22.60 30.55 -2.35
CA LYS A 423 -22.53 30.95 -0.94
C LYS A 423 -22.48 29.72 -0.02
N LEU A 424 -23.46 28.83 -0.14
CA LEU A 424 -23.49 27.59 0.66
C LEU A 424 -22.32 26.68 0.35
N PHE A 425 -21.89 26.61 -0.91
CA PHE A 425 -20.66 25.93 -1.31
C PHE A 425 -19.45 26.49 -0.56
N SER A 426 -19.29 27.82 -0.56
CA SER A 426 -18.18 28.50 0.13
C SER A 426 -18.22 28.27 1.66
N VAL A 427 -19.42 28.25 2.26
CA VAL A 427 -19.62 27.90 3.67
C VAL A 427 -19.11 26.49 3.98
N ILE A 428 -19.48 25.50 3.15
CA ILE A 428 -19.07 24.09 3.36
C ILE A 428 -17.56 23.95 3.17
N VAL A 429 -16.98 24.57 2.12
CA VAL A 429 -15.53 24.53 1.89
C VAL A 429 -14.77 25.22 3.01
N ALA A 430 -15.22 26.38 3.47
CA ALA A 430 -14.62 27.07 4.63
C ALA A 430 -14.66 26.19 5.89
N MET A 431 -15.80 25.55 6.18
CA MET A 431 -15.94 24.59 7.27
C MET A 431 -14.93 23.42 7.11
N ALA A 432 -14.83 22.84 5.92
CA ALA A 432 -13.92 21.74 5.65
C ALA A 432 -12.45 22.14 5.87
N VAL A 433 -12.04 23.33 5.43
CA VAL A 433 -10.69 23.86 5.64
C VAL A 433 -10.41 24.08 7.13
N ILE A 434 -11.29 24.78 7.85
CA ILE A 434 -11.11 25.10 9.27
C ILE A 434 -11.00 23.83 10.11
N THR A 435 -11.95 22.91 9.95
CA THR A 435 -11.99 21.66 10.74
C THR A 435 -10.83 20.73 10.42
N THR A 436 -10.43 20.67 9.15
CA THR A 436 -9.28 19.87 8.72
C THR A 436 -7.96 20.40 9.25
N MET A 437 -7.78 21.71 9.26
CA MET A 437 -6.57 22.31 9.85
C MET A 437 -6.53 22.16 11.37
N ALA A 438 -7.67 22.13 12.04
CA ALA A 438 -7.75 21.93 13.49
C ALA A 438 -7.50 20.48 13.92
N MET A 439 -7.78 19.48 13.06
CA MET A 439 -7.73 18.07 13.43
C MET A 439 -6.31 17.55 13.70
N PRO A 440 -5.28 17.74 12.85
CA PRO A 440 -3.95 17.17 13.09
C PRO A 440 -3.34 17.60 14.44
N PRO A 441 -3.33 18.89 14.84
CA PRO A 441 -2.80 19.27 16.13
C PRO A 441 -3.61 18.72 17.32
N THR A 442 -4.95 18.66 17.21
CA THR A 442 -5.80 18.12 18.27
C THR A 442 -5.64 16.61 18.42
N LEU A 443 -5.55 15.87 17.31
CA LEU A 443 -5.33 14.42 17.34
C LEU A 443 -3.94 14.10 17.88
N ARG A 444 -2.87 14.79 17.41
CA ARG A 444 -1.51 14.59 17.95
C ARG A 444 -1.46 14.84 19.46
N TRP A 445 -2.12 15.89 19.92
CA TRP A 445 -2.24 16.21 21.34
C TRP A 445 -2.96 15.12 22.13
N ALA A 446 -4.04 14.55 21.60
CA ALA A 446 -4.78 13.46 22.23
C ALA A 446 -3.98 12.15 22.25
N LEU A 447 -3.36 11.76 21.10
CA LEU A 447 -2.56 10.54 20.97
C LEU A 447 -1.31 10.56 21.88
N ALA A 448 -0.63 11.72 22.00
CA ALA A 448 0.55 11.86 22.85
C ALA A 448 0.27 11.62 24.34
N ARG A 449 -0.99 11.63 24.76
CA ARG A 449 -1.41 11.37 26.16
C ARG A 449 -1.83 9.94 26.44
N LEU A 450 -1.82 9.07 25.41
CA LEU A 450 -2.22 7.69 25.57
C LEU A 450 -1.07 6.84 26.13
N PRO A 451 -1.27 6.17 27.29
CA PRO A 451 -0.29 5.24 27.80
C PRO A 451 -0.15 4.05 26.83
N LEU A 452 1.00 3.40 26.85
CA LEU A 452 1.22 2.17 26.12
C LEU A 452 1.13 0.99 27.12
N PRO A 453 0.06 0.17 27.09
CA PRO A 453 -0.07 -1.04 27.92
C PRO A 453 1.06 -2.04 27.63
N GLU A 454 1.49 -2.80 28.64
CA GLU A 454 2.58 -3.79 28.47
C GLU A 454 2.25 -4.83 27.39
N GLU A 455 1.04 -5.37 27.40
CA GLU A 455 0.58 -6.35 26.38
C GLU A 455 0.66 -5.78 24.96
N GLU A 456 0.31 -4.52 24.79
CA GLU A 456 0.36 -3.85 23.49
C GLU A 456 1.82 -3.57 23.08
N ARG A 457 2.68 -3.22 24.04
CA ARG A 457 4.11 -3.01 23.80
C ARG A 457 4.77 -4.30 23.32
N ASP A 458 4.56 -5.42 24.02
CA ASP A 458 5.13 -6.71 23.67
C ASP A 458 4.64 -7.19 22.29
N ARG A 459 3.37 -6.91 21.96
CA ARG A 459 2.84 -7.19 20.62
C ARG A 459 3.51 -6.31 19.56
N LEU A 460 3.67 -5.01 19.80
CA LEU A 460 4.29 -4.09 18.86
C LEU A 460 5.77 -4.41 18.64
N GLU A 461 6.50 -4.81 19.68
CA GLU A 461 7.88 -5.26 19.56
C GLU A 461 7.98 -6.51 18.68
N ARG A 462 7.03 -7.45 18.81
CA ARG A 462 6.94 -8.63 17.91
C ARG A 462 6.62 -8.24 16.48
N GLU A 463 5.62 -7.40 16.26
CA GLU A 463 5.21 -6.93 14.92
C GLU A 463 6.32 -6.09 14.24
N GLN A 464 7.08 -5.31 15.02
CA GLN A 464 8.22 -4.56 14.50
C GLN A 464 9.32 -5.52 14.05
N PHE A 465 9.63 -6.51 14.89
CA PHE A 465 10.59 -7.55 14.54
C PHE A 465 10.14 -8.30 13.26
N GLU A 466 8.84 -8.63 13.12
CA GLU A 466 8.29 -9.22 11.90
C GLU A 466 8.53 -8.35 10.67
N SER A 467 8.29 -7.03 10.78
CA SER A 467 8.44 -6.11 9.64
C SER A 467 9.90 -5.85 9.25
N GLU A 468 10.84 -6.00 10.17
CA GLU A 468 12.29 -5.89 9.94
C GLU A 468 12.89 -7.23 9.47
N SER A 469 12.15 -8.33 9.58
CA SER A 469 12.54 -9.67 9.15
C SER A 469 12.87 -9.68 7.65
N PHE A 470 14.02 -10.24 7.30
CA PHE A 470 14.46 -10.40 5.92
C PHE A 470 13.40 -11.14 5.07
N LEU A 471 12.74 -12.13 5.66
CA LEU A 471 11.73 -12.94 4.98
C LEU A 471 10.40 -12.21 4.78
N ALA A 472 10.13 -11.11 5.49
CA ALA A 472 8.88 -10.36 5.36
C ALA A 472 8.75 -9.63 4.03
N ASN A 473 9.87 -9.39 3.36
CA ASN A 473 9.92 -8.62 2.12
C ASN A 473 9.67 -9.44 0.86
N PHE A 474 9.52 -10.77 0.97
CA PHE A 474 9.28 -11.62 -0.20
C PHE A 474 7.80 -11.71 -0.51
N GLU A 475 7.45 -11.47 -1.78
CA GLU A 475 6.08 -11.47 -2.29
C GLU A 475 5.78 -12.66 -3.20
N ARG A 476 6.76 -13.11 -4.04
CA ARG A 476 6.56 -14.16 -5.03
C ARG A 476 7.75 -15.11 -5.15
N ILE A 477 7.46 -16.38 -5.24
CA ILE A 477 8.45 -17.44 -5.41
C ILE A 477 8.56 -17.83 -6.88
N LEU A 478 9.79 -17.89 -7.39
CA LEU A 478 10.14 -18.59 -8.64
C LEU A 478 10.83 -19.90 -8.29
N LEU A 479 10.32 -21.02 -8.77
CA LEU A 479 10.89 -22.34 -8.57
C LEU A 479 11.35 -22.90 -9.92
N THR A 480 12.65 -23.13 -10.08
CA THR A 480 13.18 -23.82 -11.27
C THR A 480 13.31 -25.30 -11.02
N VAL A 481 12.86 -26.12 -11.97
CA VAL A 481 12.78 -27.57 -11.83
C VAL A 481 13.41 -28.29 -13.04
N ASP A 482 14.19 -29.35 -12.75
CA ASP A 482 14.79 -30.23 -13.76
C ASP A 482 14.46 -31.73 -13.53
N GLY A 483 13.71 -32.03 -12.45
CA GLY A 483 13.35 -33.39 -12.05
C GLY A 483 14.40 -34.11 -11.24
N SER A 484 15.53 -33.47 -10.90
CA SER A 484 16.59 -34.04 -10.06
C SER A 484 16.17 -34.14 -8.59
N GLN A 485 17.00 -34.81 -7.77
CA GLN A 485 16.79 -34.93 -6.34
C GLN A 485 16.91 -33.56 -5.65
N SER A 486 17.81 -32.70 -6.12
CA SER A 486 17.98 -31.33 -5.65
C SER A 486 16.74 -30.47 -5.96
N SER A 487 16.16 -30.63 -7.14
CA SER A 487 14.92 -30.01 -7.55
C SER A 487 13.73 -30.41 -6.66
N ARG A 488 13.62 -31.70 -6.29
CA ARG A 488 12.57 -32.17 -5.38
C ARG A 488 12.71 -31.55 -3.98
N LEU A 489 13.94 -31.48 -3.44
CA LEU A 489 14.18 -30.82 -2.16
C LEU A 489 13.86 -29.33 -2.23
N ALA A 490 14.22 -28.65 -3.33
CA ALA A 490 13.88 -27.25 -3.55
C ALA A 490 12.36 -27.03 -3.58
N THR A 491 11.62 -27.91 -4.28
CA THR A 491 10.14 -27.88 -4.34
C THR A 491 9.53 -28.05 -2.97
N TRP A 492 10.03 -28.98 -2.18
CA TRP A 492 9.55 -29.25 -0.84
C TRP A 492 9.75 -28.05 0.11
N ILE A 493 10.94 -27.43 0.06
CA ILE A 493 11.22 -26.23 0.87
C ILE A 493 10.39 -25.04 0.39
N ALA A 494 10.25 -24.83 -0.93
CA ALA A 494 9.41 -23.78 -1.50
C ALA A 494 7.94 -23.92 -1.06
N ALA A 495 7.42 -25.16 -0.96
CA ALA A 495 6.07 -25.42 -0.45
C ALA A 495 5.88 -24.92 0.98
N PHE A 496 6.89 -25.05 1.87
CA PHE A 496 6.81 -24.50 3.22
C PHE A 496 6.64 -22.99 3.24
N PHE A 497 7.40 -22.27 2.42
CA PHE A 497 7.28 -20.82 2.32
C PHE A 497 5.94 -20.40 1.69
N ALA A 498 5.52 -21.11 0.65
CA ALA A 498 4.25 -20.86 -0.01
C ALA A 498 3.06 -20.99 0.96
N VAL A 499 3.05 -22.06 1.80
CA VAL A 499 1.99 -22.31 2.79
C VAL A 499 2.04 -21.30 3.93
N THR A 500 3.20 -21.17 4.58
CA THR A 500 3.32 -20.38 5.82
C THR A 500 3.14 -18.88 5.58
N ARG A 501 3.51 -18.39 4.39
CA ARG A 501 3.47 -16.97 4.04
C ARG A 501 2.47 -16.62 2.94
N LYS A 502 1.69 -17.59 2.45
CA LYS A 502 0.68 -17.40 1.38
C LYS A 502 1.26 -16.80 0.09
N MET A 503 2.49 -17.20 -0.26
CA MET A 503 3.19 -16.69 -1.42
C MET A 503 2.80 -17.47 -2.68
N PRO A 504 2.45 -16.79 -3.79
CA PRO A 504 2.25 -17.46 -5.08
C PRO A 504 3.58 -18.02 -5.61
N VAL A 505 3.53 -19.20 -6.23
CA VAL A 505 4.69 -19.91 -6.78
C VAL A 505 4.57 -20.02 -8.30
N THR A 506 5.61 -19.59 -9.01
CA THR A 506 5.75 -19.84 -10.44
C THR A 506 6.77 -20.97 -10.65
N VAL A 507 6.37 -22.07 -11.29
CA VAL A 507 7.22 -23.21 -11.59
C VAL A 507 7.72 -23.09 -13.03
N LEU A 508 9.04 -23.12 -13.22
CA LEU A 508 9.72 -23.06 -14.52
C LEU A 508 10.51 -24.34 -14.78
N ASP A 509 10.16 -25.08 -15.84
CA ASP A 509 10.94 -26.24 -16.31
C ASP A 509 12.18 -25.76 -17.08
N VAL A 510 13.38 -26.13 -16.60
CA VAL A 510 14.66 -25.66 -17.15
C VAL A 510 15.45 -26.72 -17.90
N ARG A 511 14.83 -27.89 -18.17
CA ARG A 511 15.51 -28.97 -18.90
C ARG A 511 15.86 -28.55 -20.32
N LYS A 512 17.02 -29.02 -20.82
CA LYS A 512 17.35 -28.94 -22.27
C LYS A 512 16.38 -29.80 -23.03
N PRO A 513 15.78 -29.34 -24.15
CA PRO A 513 15.02 -30.23 -25.03
C PRO A 513 15.95 -31.37 -25.43
N LYS A 514 15.57 -32.63 -25.13
CA LYS A 514 16.26 -33.81 -25.66
C LYS A 514 16.16 -33.74 -27.17
N ASP A 515 17.31 -33.88 -27.82
CA ASP A 515 17.55 -33.89 -29.26
C ASP A 515 16.30 -34.16 -30.10
N ALA A 516 15.92 -33.16 -30.88
CA ALA A 516 14.89 -33.24 -31.91
C ALA A 516 15.40 -34.12 -33.05
N GLY A 517 15.40 -35.43 -32.85
CA GLY A 517 15.83 -36.45 -33.78
C GLY A 517 14.82 -37.58 -34.02
N ARG A 518 13.50 -37.31 -33.72
CA ARG A 518 12.41 -38.16 -34.17
C ARG A 518 11.22 -37.30 -34.56
N GLU A 519 10.81 -37.45 -35.83
CA GLU A 519 9.62 -36.82 -36.40
C GLU A 519 8.38 -37.09 -35.52
N PRO A 520 7.46 -36.12 -35.37
CA PRO A 520 6.23 -36.34 -34.63
C PRO A 520 5.27 -37.20 -35.47
N GLU A 521 5.15 -38.48 -35.14
CA GLU A 521 4.02 -39.29 -35.56
C GLU A 521 2.75 -38.68 -34.93
N MET A 522 1.81 -38.29 -35.78
CA MET A 522 0.48 -37.81 -35.43
C MET A 522 -0.22 -38.80 -34.50
N ALA A 523 -0.38 -38.39 -33.24
CA ALA A 523 -1.43 -38.92 -32.37
C ALA A 523 -1.95 -37.76 -31.50
N ALA A 524 -3.06 -37.20 -31.94
CA ALA A 524 -3.97 -36.43 -31.08
C ALA A 524 -4.41 -37.35 -29.94
N THR A 525 -4.33 -36.82 -28.75
CA THR A 525 -5.00 -37.05 -27.47
C THR A 525 -3.99 -37.15 -26.32
N GLU A 526 -4.05 -36.17 -25.43
CA GLU A 526 -3.53 -36.14 -24.06
C GLU A 526 -2.13 -36.78 -23.86
N GLY A 527 -1.09 -36.04 -24.22
CA GLY A 527 0.28 -36.40 -23.83
C GLY A 527 0.42 -36.33 -22.28
N PRO A 528 1.36 -37.13 -21.70
CA PRO A 528 1.58 -37.11 -20.26
C PRO A 528 1.82 -35.66 -19.79
N PRO A 529 1.27 -35.28 -18.62
CA PRO A 529 1.41 -33.90 -18.11
C PRO A 529 2.89 -33.54 -18.10
N SER A 530 3.20 -32.30 -18.51
CA SER A 530 4.58 -31.81 -18.44
C SER A 530 5.08 -32.00 -17.01
N GLN A 531 6.37 -32.35 -16.85
CA GLN A 531 6.90 -32.64 -15.50
C GLN A 531 6.77 -31.42 -14.57
N ALA A 532 6.76 -30.22 -15.12
CA ALA A 532 6.44 -29.01 -14.37
C ALA A 532 5.01 -29.01 -13.81
N ARG A 533 4.03 -29.59 -14.54
CA ARG A 533 2.66 -29.78 -14.03
C ARG A 533 2.62 -30.86 -12.94
N ALA A 534 3.36 -31.96 -13.09
CA ALA A 534 3.47 -32.98 -12.05
C ALA A 534 4.11 -32.41 -10.77
N ILE A 535 5.18 -31.61 -10.89
CA ILE A 535 5.83 -30.97 -9.75
C ILE A 535 4.93 -29.87 -9.13
N ALA A 536 4.14 -29.17 -9.93
CA ALA A 536 3.15 -28.23 -9.39
C ALA A 536 2.05 -28.94 -8.59
N GLU A 537 1.68 -30.16 -8.99
CA GLU A 537 0.75 -31.00 -8.23
C GLU A 537 1.40 -31.55 -6.97
N ASP A 538 2.65 -32.03 -7.04
CA ASP A 538 3.45 -32.45 -5.88
C ASP A 538 3.58 -31.29 -4.86
N LEU A 539 3.78 -30.06 -5.33
CA LEU A 539 3.85 -28.86 -4.47
C LEU A 539 2.51 -28.61 -3.77
N ARG A 540 1.40 -28.75 -4.48
CA ARG A 540 0.05 -28.63 -3.88
C ARG A 540 -0.21 -29.76 -2.88
N GLN A 541 0.19 -30.98 -3.19
CA GLN A 541 0.05 -32.11 -2.29
C GLN A 541 0.88 -31.93 -1.02
N CYS A 542 2.17 -31.53 -1.14
CA CYS A 542 3.02 -31.20 0.00
C CYS A 542 2.42 -30.08 0.86
N ALA A 543 1.84 -29.07 0.22
CA ALA A 543 1.16 -28.00 0.90
C ALA A 543 -0.06 -28.48 1.72
N THR A 544 -0.86 -29.37 1.13
CA THR A 544 -2.04 -29.97 1.77
C THR A 544 -1.64 -30.84 2.95
N ASP A 545 -0.60 -31.65 2.79
CA ASP A 545 -0.08 -32.54 3.85
C ASP A 545 0.46 -31.75 5.05
N LEU A 546 1.10 -30.59 4.77
CA LEU A 546 1.57 -29.67 5.81
C LEU A 546 0.43 -29.03 6.59
N LEU A 547 -0.62 -28.57 5.89
CA LEU A 547 -1.80 -27.98 6.50
C LEU A 547 -2.55 -29.00 7.37
N SER A 548 -2.56 -30.28 6.97
CA SER A 548 -3.21 -31.36 7.73
C SER A 548 -2.45 -31.76 9.01
N SER A 549 -1.13 -31.53 9.04
CA SER A 549 -0.26 -31.86 10.17
C SER A 549 -0.05 -30.71 11.17
N ALA A 550 -0.49 -29.49 10.85
CA ALA A 550 -0.41 -28.32 11.73
C ALA A 550 -1.53 -28.33 12.79
N PRO A 551 -1.29 -27.85 14.05
CA PRO A 551 -2.36 -27.69 15.03
C PRO A 551 -3.44 -26.74 14.49
N PRO A 552 -4.72 -26.97 14.82
CA PRO A 552 -5.84 -26.24 14.22
C PRO A 552 -5.88 -24.79 14.68
N ASP A 553 -5.18 -23.95 13.96
CA ASP A 553 -5.34 -22.49 14.06
C ASP A 553 -6.52 -22.11 13.15
N LYS A 554 -7.58 -21.53 13.72
CA LYS A 554 -8.85 -21.28 13.02
C LYS A 554 -8.73 -20.41 11.77
N ASP A 555 -7.65 -19.64 11.64
CA ASP A 555 -7.39 -18.77 10.48
C ASP A 555 -6.64 -19.49 9.34
N MET A 556 -5.99 -20.63 9.60
CA MET A 556 -5.30 -21.42 8.57
C MET A 556 -6.20 -22.40 7.81
N ALA A 557 -7.26 -22.88 8.41
CA ALA A 557 -8.12 -23.91 7.80
C ALA A 557 -9.04 -23.39 6.67
N ALA A 558 -9.18 -22.09 6.51
CA ALA A 558 -10.16 -21.50 5.57
C ALA A 558 -9.59 -21.16 4.18
N GLN A 559 -8.28 -21.34 3.93
CA GLN A 559 -7.65 -20.93 2.66
C GLN A 559 -6.53 -21.90 2.25
N SER A 560 -6.92 -23.07 1.72
CA SER A 560 -6.02 -24.11 1.22
C SER A 560 -5.53 -23.91 -0.23
N ASP A 561 -5.77 -22.77 -0.85
CA ASP A 561 -5.47 -22.60 -2.29
C ASP A 561 -4.17 -21.81 -2.48
N ILE A 562 -3.04 -22.53 -2.72
CA ILE A 562 -1.80 -21.93 -3.15
C ILE A 562 -1.88 -21.68 -4.65
N HIS A 563 -1.67 -20.43 -5.06
CA HIS A 563 -1.58 -20.08 -6.47
C HIS A 563 -0.27 -20.60 -7.07
N VAL A 564 -0.36 -21.69 -7.86
CA VAL A 564 0.76 -22.25 -8.59
C VAL A 564 0.56 -22.02 -10.09
N THR A 565 1.46 -21.24 -10.69
CA THR A 565 1.50 -21.00 -12.15
C THR A 565 2.64 -21.81 -12.75
N VAL A 566 2.39 -22.51 -13.86
CA VAL A 566 3.42 -23.27 -14.58
C VAL A 566 3.81 -22.51 -15.83
N ARG A 567 5.12 -22.31 -16.04
CA ARG A 567 5.67 -21.77 -17.31
C ARG A 567 6.60 -22.82 -17.92
N GLU A 568 6.43 -23.06 -19.22
CA GLU A 568 7.34 -23.89 -20.00
C GLU A 568 8.43 -23.00 -20.62
N LYS A 569 9.62 -23.60 -20.86
CA LYS A 569 10.75 -22.87 -21.39
C LYS A 569 10.50 -22.48 -22.86
N ASP A 570 10.37 -21.19 -23.12
CA ASP A 570 10.16 -20.61 -24.45
C ASP A 570 11.25 -19.57 -24.72
N GLY A 571 12.45 -20.03 -25.16
CA GLY A 571 13.60 -19.16 -25.45
C GLY A 571 14.86 -19.41 -24.60
N GLU A 572 15.76 -18.43 -24.57
CA GLU A 572 16.97 -18.47 -23.75
C GLU A 572 16.64 -18.28 -22.28
N LEU A 573 17.21 -19.15 -21.43
CA LEU A 573 16.94 -19.18 -19.99
C LEU A 573 17.26 -17.85 -19.30
N GLU A 574 18.34 -17.18 -19.70
CA GLU A 574 18.78 -15.90 -19.14
C GLU A 574 17.72 -14.80 -19.36
N THR A 575 17.22 -14.68 -20.59
CA THR A 575 16.19 -13.70 -20.95
C THR A 575 14.89 -13.97 -20.20
N MET A 576 14.47 -15.24 -20.13
CA MET A 576 13.24 -15.61 -19.42
C MET A 576 13.31 -15.32 -17.93
N LEU A 577 14.44 -15.61 -17.28
CA LEU A 577 14.63 -15.36 -15.85
C LEU A 577 14.68 -13.85 -15.55
N GLY A 578 15.31 -13.07 -16.43
CA GLY A 578 15.28 -11.62 -16.35
C GLY A 578 13.86 -11.05 -16.44
N ASP A 579 13.09 -11.50 -17.44
CA ASP A 579 11.69 -11.10 -17.65
C ASP A 579 10.79 -11.48 -16.46
N ILE A 580 10.97 -12.69 -15.90
CA ILE A 580 10.20 -13.16 -14.74
C ILE A 580 10.60 -12.37 -13.47
N SER A 581 11.89 -12.10 -13.29
CA SER A 581 12.36 -11.25 -12.19
C SER A 581 11.75 -9.85 -12.25
N ASP A 582 11.66 -9.27 -13.44
CA ASP A 582 11.05 -7.94 -13.66
C ASP A 582 9.53 -7.93 -13.43
N THR A 583 8.87 -9.11 -13.40
CA THR A 583 7.45 -9.24 -13.03
C THR A 583 7.19 -9.37 -11.51
N GLY A 584 8.16 -9.01 -10.68
CA GLY A 584 8.03 -8.93 -9.23
C GLY A 584 8.24 -10.26 -8.49
N HIS A 585 9.00 -11.20 -9.08
CA HIS A 585 9.50 -12.36 -8.36
C HIS A 585 10.81 -11.99 -7.65
N ASP A 586 10.86 -12.23 -6.35
CA ASP A 586 11.93 -11.75 -5.46
C ASP A 586 12.66 -12.87 -4.72
N LEU A 587 12.14 -14.12 -4.75
CA LEU A 587 12.77 -15.30 -4.19
C LEU A 587 12.84 -16.43 -5.21
N LEU A 588 14.05 -16.79 -5.62
CA LEU A 588 14.31 -17.92 -6.52
C LEU A 588 14.71 -19.17 -5.71
N PHE A 589 13.99 -20.26 -5.90
CA PHE A 589 14.45 -21.60 -5.50
C PHE A 589 14.97 -22.34 -6.72
N THR A 590 16.21 -22.82 -6.63
CA THR A 590 16.82 -23.63 -7.69
C THR A 590 17.54 -24.84 -7.10
N GLY A 591 17.30 -26.00 -7.68
CA GLY A 591 17.91 -27.26 -7.29
C GLY A 591 18.31 -28.09 -8.53
N VAL A 592 18.92 -27.45 -9.53
CA VAL A 592 19.29 -28.05 -10.81
C VAL A 592 20.56 -28.88 -10.67
N GLU A 593 20.61 -30.06 -11.33
CA GLU A 593 21.78 -30.92 -11.40
C GLU A 593 22.32 -31.08 -12.84
N PRO A 594 23.65 -31.19 -13.03
CA PRO A 594 24.67 -31.18 -11.98
C PRO A 594 24.82 -29.80 -11.31
N SER A 595 24.87 -29.78 -9.97
CA SER A 595 25.08 -28.56 -9.21
C SER A 595 26.53 -28.02 -9.31
N MET A 596 27.47 -28.90 -9.69
CA MET A 596 28.89 -28.60 -9.81
C MET A 596 29.37 -28.89 -11.25
N GLY A 597 30.16 -27.96 -11.80
CA GLY A 597 30.86 -28.15 -13.08
C GLY A 597 32.15 -28.93 -12.94
N GLU A 598 32.80 -29.24 -14.06
CA GLU A 598 34.07 -29.99 -14.11
C GLU A 598 35.23 -29.25 -13.42
N ASP A 599 35.13 -27.91 -13.31
CA ASP A 599 36.09 -27.03 -12.63
C ASP A 599 35.92 -26.97 -11.10
N GLY A 600 35.00 -27.77 -10.53
CA GLY A 600 34.70 -27.80 -9.11
C GLY A 600 33.93 -26.57 -8.57
N ARG A 601 33.37 -25.74 -9.47
CA ARG A 601 32.50 -24.60 -9.16
C ARG A 601 31.06 -24.95 -9.42
N PHE A 602 30.15 -24.00 -9.12
CA PHE A 602 28.75 -24.15 -9.51
C PHE A 602 28.60 -24.32 -11.02
N SER A 603 27.69 -25.17 -11.45
CA SER A 603 27.44 -25.43 -12.86
C SER A 603 27.06 -24.17 -13.64
N GLU A 604 27.36 -24.16 -14.94
CA GLU A 604 27.01 -23.03 -15.81
C GLU A 604 25.51 -22.67 -15.75
N ALA A 605 24.64 -23.68 -15.67
CA ALA A 605 23.21 -23.47 -15.55
C ALA A 605 22.84 -22.70 -14.28
N LEU A 606 23.43 -23.04 -13.12
CA LEU A 606 23.22 -22.32 -11.87
C LEU A 606 23.81 -20.91 -11.91
N GLN A 607 24.95 -20.74 -12.59
CA GLN A 607 25.56 -19.41 -12.79
C GLN A 607 24.65 -18.49 -13.60
N VAL A 608 24.08 -18.98 -14.71
CA VAL A 608 23.12 -18.24 -15.52
C VAL A 608 21.87 -17.89 -14.72
N MET A 609 21.29 -18.87 -14.01
CA MET A 609 20.06 -18.64 -13.24
C MET A 609 20.23 -17.55 -12.17
N THR A 610 21.32 -17.64 -11.41
CA THR A 610 21.56 -16.68 -10.32
C THR A 610 22.06 -15.32 -10.80
N SER A 611 22.68 -15.24 -12.01
CA SER A 611 23.08 -13.95 -12.58
C SER A 611 21.92 -13.19 -13.23
N ALA A 612 21.01 -13.92 -13.87
CA ALA A 612 19.85 -13.34 -14.53
C ALA A 612 18.74 -12.91 -13.56
N PHE A 613 18.69 -13.54 -12.37
CA PHE A 613 17.69 -13.22 -11.37
C PHE A 613 18.15 -12.08 -10.47
N LYS A 614 17.33 -11.01 -10.34
CA LYS A 614 17.67 -9.80 -9.56
C LYS A 614 17.34 -9.89 -8.07
N GLY A 615 16.61 -10.93 -7.64
CA GLY A 615 16.18 -11.14 -6.26
C GLY A 615 17.13 -12.04 -5.46
N THR A 616 16.65 -12.49 -4.31
CA THR A 616 17.35 -13.47 -3.46
C THR A 616 17.28 -14.86 -4.07
N SER A 617 18.40 -15.57 -4.11
CA SER A 617 18.47 -16.94 -4.63
C SER A 617 18.74 -17.94 -3.51
N ALA A 618 17.92 -18.98 -3.44
CA ALA A 618 18.11 -20.16 -2.59
C ALA A 618 18.53 -21.35 -3.46
N ILE A 619 19.84 -21.63 -3.47
CA ILE A 619 20.41 -22.76 -4.22
C ILE A 619 20.39 -23.99 -3.33
N VAL A 620 19.69 -25.02 -3.77
CA VAL A 620 19.50 -26.27 -3.03
C VAL A 620 20.30 -27.40 -3.67
N THR A 621 21.11 -28.07 -2.87
CA THR A 621 21.84 -29.29 -3.29
C THR A 621 21.43 -30.43 -2.39
N ALA A 622 20.82 -31.45 -2.94
CA ALA A 622 20.42 -32.64 -2.22
C ALA A 622 21.53 -33.68 -2.24
N ARG A 623 21.90 -34.19 -1.06
CA ARG A 623 22.88 -35.26 -0.89
C ARG A 623 22.44 -36.23 0.21
N GLY A 624 22.65 -37.52 -0.04
CA GLY A 624 22.17 -38.58 0.86
C GLY A 624 20.67 -38.83 0.72
N ALA A 625 20.10 -39.59 1.65
CA ALA A 625 18.67 -39.85 1.68
C ALA A 625 17.92 -38.60 2.16
N LEU A 626 16.91 -38.15 1.39
CA LEU A 626 16.00 -37.12 1.84
C LEU A 626 15.17 -37.63 3.03
N PRO A 627 14.86 -36.78 4.02
CA PRO A 627 14.01 -37.18 5.11
C PRO A 627 12.60 -37.54 4.59
N GLU A 628 12.06 -38.64 5.09
CA GLU A 628 10.71 -39.10 4.71
C GLU A 628 9.60 -38.21 5.30
N ARG A 629 9.91 -37.58 6.43
CA ARG A 629 8.97 -36.70 7.14
C ARG A 629 9.62 -35.34 7.44
N PRO A 630 8.82 -34.25 7.45
CA PRO A 630 9.32 -32.93 7.80
C PRO A 630 10.03 -32.87 9.15
N GLN A 631 9.54 -33.62 10.15
CA GLN A 631 10.05 -33.66 11.52
C GLN A 631 11.42 -34.34 11.63
N ASP A 632 11.85 -35.12 10.63
CA ASP A 632 13.13 -35.81 10.60
C ASP A 632 14.29 -34.89 10.13
N LEU A 633 13.96 -33.64 9.75
CA LEU A 633 14.94 -32.63 9.45
C LEU A 633 15.74 -32.25 10.73
N ARG A 634 17.05 -32.18 10.56
CA ARG A 634 18.00 -31.64 11.54
C ARG A 634 18.85 -30.59 10.86
N ILE A 635 18.62 -29.35 11.23
CA ILE A 635 19.14 -28.17 10.51
C ILE A 635 20.36 -27.64 11.27
N LEU A 636 21.47 -27.42 10.55
CA LEU A 636 22.67 -26.76 11.07
C LEU A 636 22.76 -25.37 10.41
N LEU A 637 22.92 -24.35 11.26
CA LEU A 637 23.03 -22.94 10.88
C LEU A 637 24.44 -22.42 11.22
N PRO A 638 25.41 -22.50 10.33
CA PRO A 638 26.71 -21.88 10.53
C PRO A 638 26.58 -20.36 10.40
N VAL A 639 27.11 -19.62 11.37
CA VAL A 639 27.11 -18.14 11.40
C VAL A 639 28.52 -17.59 11.57
N SER A 640 28.78 -16.46 10.90
CA SER A 640 30.11 -15.81 10.90
C SER A 640 30.10 -14.35 11.39
N GLY A 641 28.96 -13.86 11.88
CA GLY A 641 28.83 -12.46 12.30
C GLY A 641 28.47 -11.48 11.17
N THR A 642 28.42 -11.95 9.94
CA THR A 642 27.97 -11.12 8.82
C THR A 642 26.45 -11.08 8.73
N GLU A 643 25.88 -9.97 8.26
CA GLU A 643 24.43 -9.84 8.01
C GLU A 643 23.89 -10.97 7.13
N ARG A 644 24.67 -11.40 6.14
CA ARG A 644 24.31 -12.54 5.26
C ARG A 644 24.14 -13.84 6.03
N SER A 645 25.01 -14.11 7.00
CA SER A 645 24.90 -15.32 7.82
C SER A 645 23.68 -15.27 8.76
N VAL A 646 23.30 -14.08 9.22
CA VAL A 646 22.09 -13.87 10.03
C VAL A 646 20.83 -14.08 9.18
N ARG A 647 20.79 -13.54 7.94
CA ARG A 647 19.66 -13.74 7.00
C ARG A 647 19.48 -15.22 6.62
N ALA A 648 20.58 -15.93 6.37
CA ALA A 648 20.51 -17.38 6.11
C ALA A 648 20.05 -18.16 7.36
N ALA A 649 20.49 -17.76 8.55
CA ALA A 649 20.02 -18.35 9.79
C ALA A 649 18.51 -18.10 9.99
N GLU A 650 18.01 -16.91 9.70
CA GLU A 650 16.58 -16.61 9.73
C GLU A 650 15.80 -17.50 8.76
N PHE A 651 16.30 -17.68 7.52
CA PHE A 651 15.71 -18.60 6.56
C PHE A 651 15.63 -20.04 7.09
N GLY A 652 16.73 -20.55 7.66
CA GLY A 652 16.76 -21.89 8.25
C GLY A 652 15.85 -22.02 9.47
N LEU A 653 15.70 -20.99 10.28
CA LEU A 653 14.76 -20.96 11.41
C LEU A 653 13.31 -20.97 10.95
N ALA A 654 12.98 -20.29 9.85
CA ALA A 654 11.64 -20.35 9.25
C ALA A 654 11.30 -21.76 8.76
N VAL A 655 12.27 -22.43 8.11
CA VAL A 655 12.14 -23.85 7.72
C VAL A 655 11.98 -24.74 8.97
N ALA A 656 12.79 -24.53 10.01
CA ALA A 656 12.71 -25.28 11.27
C ALA A 656 11.33 -25.12 11.93
N LYS A 657 10.78 -23.91 11.95
CA LYS A 657 9.43 -23.64 12.47
C LYS A 657 8.36 -24.40 11.70
N ALA A 658 8.39 -24.31 10.36
CA ALA A 658 7.40 -24.96 9.49
C ALA A 658 7.42 -26.50 9.60
N THR A 659 8.60 -27.07 9.85
CA THR A 659 8.81 -28.53 9.90
C THR A 659 8.85 -29.10 11.32
N ASN A 660 8.84 -28.24 12.33
CA ASN A 660 9.14 -28.63 13.73
C ASN A 660 10.48 -29.36 13.87
N ALA A 661 11.46 -28.96 13.07
CA ALA A 661 12.77 -29.60 12.97
C ALA A 661 13.71 -29.16 14.11
N HIS A 662 14.63 -30.06 14.50
CA HIS A 662 15.71 -29.72 15.42
C HIS A 662 16.73 -28.82 14.72
N CYS A 663 17.09 -27.70 15.38
CA CYS A 663 17.96 -26.70 14.81
C CYS A 663 19.16 -26.37 15.74
N ALA A 664 20.37 -26.30 15.18
CA ALA A 664 21.55 -25.85 15.90
C ALA A 664 22.24 -24.67 15.21
N LEU A 665 22.64 -23.71 16.01
CA LEU A 665 23.44 -22.56 15.62
C LEU A 665 24.91 -22.84 15.89
N LEU A 666 25.74 -22.81 14.84
CA LEU A 666 27.18 -23.08 14.97
C LEU A 666 27.98 -21.81 14.67
N LEU A 667 28.65 -21.28 15.67
CA LEU A 667 29.63 -20.22 15.54
C LEU A 667 31.05 -20.81 15.60
N ILE A 668 31.86 -20.54 14.58
CA ILE A 668 33.25 -21.00 14.53
C ILE A 668 34.18 -19.81 14.76
N VAL A 669 35.06 -19.93 15.74
CA VAL A 669 35.99 -18.89 16.12
C VAL A 669 37.41 -19.34 15.80
N GLU A 670 38.20 -18.53 15.11
CA GLU A 670 39.61 -18.82 14.85
C GLU A 670 40.42 -18.80 16.15
N PRO A 671 41.45 -19.68 16.31
CA PRO A 671 42.23 -19.75 17.52
C PRO A 671 42.98 -18.46 17.91
N ARG A 672 43.27 -17.59 16.94
CA ARG A 672 43.87 -16.26 17.20
C ARG A 672 42.88 -15.28 17.81
N GLN A 673 41.64 -15.32 17.39
CA GLN A 673 40.54 -14.49 17.90
C GLN A 673 40.11 -14.97 19.32
N ALA A 674 40.10 -16.27 19.57
CA ALA A 674 39.74 -16.84 20.85
C ALA A 674 40.66 -16.36 22.01
N ARG A 675 41.98 -16.17 21.76
CA ARG A 675 42.92 -15.60 22.76
C ARG A 675 42.67 -14.11 23.00
N ALA A 676 42.20 -13.37 22.04
CA ALA A 676 41.84 -11.97 22.21
C ALA A 676 40.52 -11.83 23.01
N ILE A 677 39.54 -12.71 22.75
CA ILE A 677 38.25 -12.76 23.44
C ILE A 677 38.39 -13.03 24.92
N GLN A 678 39.32 -13.91 25.32
CA GLN A 678 39.59 -14.21 26.73
C GLN A 678 40.25 -13.05 27.52
N ARG A 679 40.86 -12.08 26.82
CA ARG A 679 41.48 -10.89 27.41
C ARG A 679 40.59 -9.66 27.48
N ILE A 680 39.44 -9.66 26.77
CA ILE A 680 38.56 -8.49 26.65
C ILE A 680 37.14 -8.90 27.06
N SER A 681 36.99 -9.34 28.31
CA SER A 681 35.65 -9.66 28.85
C SER A 681 34.82 -8.42 29.22
N ASP A 682 35.35 -7.20 29.06
CA ASP A 682 34.72 -5.96 29.53
C ASP A 682 34.24 -4.98 28.43
N HIS A 683 34.47 -5.27 27.16
CA HIS A 683 33.96 -4.40 26.07
C HIS A 683 33.35 -5.26 24.95
N GLY A 684 32.11 -4.97 24.58
CA GLY A 684 31.25 -5.70 23.65
C GLY A 684 31.97 -6.33 22.47
N ASN A 685 31.78 -7.64 22.30
CA ASN A 685 32.43 -8.43 21.26
C ASN A 685 31.40 -8.80 20.21
N ASP A 686 31.57 -8.31 18.99
CA ASP A 686 30.67 -8.50 17.84
C ASP A 686 30.20 -9.98 17.64
N ASN A 687 31.01 -10.94 18.01
CA ASN A 687 30.70 -12.36 17.89
C ASN A 687 29.58 -12.88 18.83
N TRP A 688 29.42 -12.26 20.02
CA TRP A 688 28.32 -12.61 20.93
C TRP A 688 27.01 -11.93 20.54
N ASP A 689 27.08 -10.79 19.88
CA ASP A 689 25.91 -10.06 19.42
C ASP A 689 25.18 -10.83 18.32
N VAL A 690 25.90 -11.61 17.48
CA VAL A 690 25.30 -12.50 16.49
C VAL A 690 24.51 -13.64 17.12
N ILE A 691 25.06 -14.28 18.17
CA ILE A 691 24.32 -15.35 18.88
C ILE A 691 23.08 -14.79 19.56
N LYS A 692 23.15 -13.57 20.10
CA LYS A 692 22.00 -12.88 20.68
C LYS A 692 20.96 -12.53 19.60
N SER A 693 21.40 -11.96 18.46
CA SER A 693 20.51 -11.59 17.34
C SER A 693 19.80 -12.81 16.78
N VAL A 694 20.53 -13.87 16.44
CA VAL A 694 19.90 -15.12 15.95
C VAL A 694 19.08 -15.80 17.04
N GLY A 695 19.48 -15.67 18.32
CA GLY A 695 18.70 -16.14 19.46
C GLY A 695 17.34 -15.43 19.55
N ALA A 696 17.32 -14.12 19.42
CA ALA A 696 16.09 -13.33 19.40
C ALA A 696 15.18 -13.71 18.20
N ILE A 697 15.78 -13.96 17.00
CA ILE A 697 15.08 -14.49 15.84
C ILE A 697 14.47 -15.86 16.13
N ALA A 698 15.21 -16.75 16.78
CA ALA A 698 14.74 -18.08 17.14
C ALA A 698 13.60 -18.04 18.18
N ASP A 699 13.72 -17.18 19.19
CA ASP A 699 12.68 -16.95 20.18
C ASP A 699 11.40 -16.42 19.53
N TYR A 700 11.54 -15.51 18.56
CA TYR A 700 10.44 -14.99 17.77
C TYR A 700 9.71 -16.10 16.98
N TYR A 701 10.46 -16.96 16.26
CA TYR A 701 9.89 -18.11 15.55
C TYR A 701 9.38 -19.21 16.50
N GLY A 702 9.68 -19.12 17.81
CA GLY A 702 9.36 -20.14 18.80
C GLY A 702 10.14 -21.44 18.56
N VAL A 703 11.33 -21.35 17.95
CA VAL A 703 12.20 -22.48 17.64
C VAL A 703 13.28 -22.59 18.73
N ARG A 704 13.35 -23.74 19.37
CA ARG A 704 14.45 -24.03 20.30
C ARG A 704 15.71 -24.32 19.51
N ILE A 705 16.78 -23.54 19.74
CA ILE A 705 18.07 -23.73 19.10
C ILE A 705 19.13 -24.20 20.09
N GLU A 706 19.94 -25.18 19.66
CA GLU A 706 21.17 -25.55 20.34
C GLU A 706 22.26 -24.56 19.91
N LYS A 707 22.86 -23.83 20.87
CA LYS A 707 23.90 -22.83 20.60
C LYS A 707 25.27 -23.48 20.79
N VAL A 708 26.02 -23.63 19.71
CA VAL A 708 27.33 -24.27 19.69
C VAL A 708 28.41 -23.29 19.27
N VAL A 709 29.42 -23.10 20.10
CA VAL A 709 30.62 -22.32 19.78
C VAL A 709 31.82 -23.27 19.70
N GLN A 710 32.42 -23.35 18.53
CA GLN A 710 33.52 -24.26 18.29
C GLN A 710 34.79 -23.50 17.85
N GLN A 711 35.93 -23.86 18.37
CA GLN A 711 37.23 -23.37 17.91
C GLN A 711 37.77 -24.31 16.83
N GLY A 712 38.17 -23.73 15.68
CA GLY A 712 38.74 -24.52 14.59
C GLY A 712 39.55 -23.66 13.60
N PRO A 713 40.62 -24.21 13.02
CA PRO A 713 41.47 -23.49 12.06
C PRO A 713 40.80 -23.35 10.67
N SER A 714 39.79 -24.17 10.36
CA SER A 714 39.12 -24.23 9.09
C SER A 714 37.59 -24.31 9.34
N PRO A 715 36.84 -23.26 8.96
CA PRO A 715 35.40 -23.23 9.14
C PRO A 715 34.67 -24.37 8.42
N GLU A 716 35.05 -24.68 7.18
CA GLU A 716 34.44 -25.73 6.35
C GLU A 716 34.57 -27.12 6.99
N LEU A 717 35.77 -27.49 7.46
CA LEU A 717 35.98 -28.77 8.12
C LEU A 717 35.24 -28.86 9.45
N SER A 718 35.17 -27.76 10.19
CA SER A 718 34.44 -27.69 11.45
C SER A 718 32.94 -27.87 11.25
N ILE A 719 32.37 -27.24 10.22
CA ILE A 719 30.96 -27.41 9.83
C ILE A 719 30.66 -28.87 9.50
N LEU A 720 31.48 -29.50 8.61
CA LEU A 720 31.27 -30.88 8.19
C LEU A 720 31.41 -31.87 9.35
N ARG A 721 32.40 -31.69 10.19
CA ARG A 721 32.60 -32.52 11.38
C ARG A 721 31.43 -32.43 12.34
N HIS A 722 30.93 -31.22 12.58
CA HIS A 722 29.78 -30.99 13.45
C HIS A 722 28.50 -31.54 12.86
N ALA A 723 28.28 -31.35 11.55
CA ALA A 723 27.14 -31.91 10.84
C ALA A 723 27.09 -33.45 10.93
N ARG A 724 28.26 -34.14 10.83
CA ARG A 724 28.34 -35.57 10.97
C ARG A 724 28.10 -36.07 12.38
N SER A 725 28.77 -35.44 13.37
CA SER A 725 28.66 -35.86 14.77
C SER A 725 27.29 -35.64 15.37
N GLY A 726 26.60 -34.52 15.00
CA GLY A 726 25.26 -34.19 15.42
C GLY A 726 24.16 -34.81 14.56
N LYS A 727 24.50 -35.59 13.51
CA LYS A 727 23.57 -36.19 12.55
C LYS A 727 22.64 -35.17 11.88
N TYR A 728 23.16 -33.95 11.62
CA TYR A 728 22.43 -32.94 10.85
C TYR A 728 22.37 -33.37 9.38
N ASN A 729 21.21 -33.24 8.75
CA ASN A 729 20.97 -33.62 7.37
C ASN A 729 20.78 -32.44 6.41
N LEU A 730 20.62 -31.23 6.95
CA LEU A 730 20.50 -29.99 6.19
C LEU A 730 21.42 -28.91 6.78
N ILE A 731 22.23 -28.28 5.92
CA ILE A 731 23.09 -27.14 6.28
C ILE A 731 22.58 -25.92 5.53
N VAL A 732 22.35 -24.79 6.22
CA VAL A 732 21.90 -23.55 5.58
C VAL A 732 22.97 -22.48 5.75
N LEU A 733 23.45 -21.93 4.66
CA LEU A 733 24.58 -21.01 4.58
C LEU A 733 24.25 -19.74 3.83
N GLY A 734 24.67 -18.58 4.37
CA GLY A 734 24.66 -17.32 3.64
C GLY A 734 25.88 -17.19 2.73
N VAL A 735 25.67 -16.85 1.47
CA VAL A 735 26.71 -16.69 0.45
C VAL A 735 26.65 -15.35 -0.25
N SER A 736 27.76 -14.96 -0.90
CA SER A 736 27.83 -13.73 -1.69
C SER A 736 28.59 -13.96 -2.98
N LYS A 737 28.13 -13.32 -4.06
CA LYS A 737 28.86 -13.26 -5.33
C LYS A 737 30.16 -12.50 -5.16
N ARG A 738 31.28 -12.99 -5.74
CA ARG A 738 32.52 -12.21 -5.87
C ARG A 738 32.53 -11.54 -7.23
N ALA A 739 33.02 -10.29 -7.26
CA ALA A 739 33.07 -9.44 -8.46
C ALA A 739 34.04 -9.91 -9.57
N SER A 740 34.65 -11.10 -9.46
CA SER A 740 35.72 -11.58 -10.35
C SER A 740 35.25 -12.33 -11.62
N GLY A 741 34.05 -12.03 -12.14
CA GLY A 741 33.59 -12.56 -13.42
C GLY A 741 33.17 -14.04 -13.43
N SER A 742 33.56 -14.84 -12.45
CA SER A 742 33.04 -16.19 -12.19
C SER A 742 32.35 -16.22 -10.83
N LEU A 743 31.15 -16.79 -10.78
CA LEU A 743 30.38 -16.94 -9.55
C LEU A 743 31.12 -17.88 -8.59
N SER A 744 31.91 -17.31 -7.67
CA SER A 744 32.46 -17.99 -6.52
C SER A 744 31.81 -17.42 -5.27
N TYR A 745 31.09 -18.26 -4.54
CA TYR A 745 30.41 -17.88 -3.31
C TYR A 745 31.32 -17.87 -2.08
N GLY A 746 32.64 -18.03 -2.28
CA GLY A 746 33.66 -18.04 -1.24
C GLY A 746 34.12 -19.44 -0.87
N GLY A 747 35.35 -19.53 -0.32
CA GLY A 747 36.02 -20.82 -0.10
C GLY A 747 35.25 -21.82 0.78
N VAL A 748 34.47 -21.34 1.75
CA VAL A 748 33.66 -22.21 2.61
C VAL A 748 32.52 -22.85 1.81
N ALA A 749 31.79 -22.05 1.01
CA ALA A 749 30.69 -22.56 0.20
C ALA A 749 31.17 -23.49 -0.91
N ASP A 750 32.27 -23.12 -1.61
CA ASP A 750 32.88 -23.95 -2.66
C ASP A 750 33.36 -25.30 -2.10
N THR A 751 34.00 -25.30 -0.92
CA THR A 751 34.45 -26.54 -0.26
C THR A 751 33.27 -27.41 0.18
N LEU A 752 32.21 -26.79 0.74
CA LEU A 752 30.99 -27.54 1.12
C LEU A 752 30.28 -28.11 -0.08
N LEU A 753 30.21 -27.36 -1.19
CA LEU A 753 29.64 -27.85 -2.45
C LEU A 753 30.38 -29.09 -2.95
N GLN A 754 31.71 -29.12 -2.83
CA GLN A 754 32.55 -30.25 -3.29
C GLN A 754 32.53 -31.45 -2.33
N THR A 755 32.58 -31.21 -1.03
CA THR A 755 32.92 -32.27 -0.03
C THR A 755 31.80 -32.61 0.93
N ALA A 756 30.69 -31.84 0.96
CA ALA A 756 29.58 -32.16 1.85
C ALA A 756 28.88 -33.46 1.43
N ASP A 757 28.63 -34.34 2.42
CA ASP A 757 27.85 -35.56 2.29
C ASP A 757 26.39 -35.35 2.78
N ARG A 758 26.00 -34.10 3.01
CA ARG A 758 24.70 -33.66 3.50
C ARG A 758 24.09 -32.60 2.54
N SER A 759 22.78 -32.52 2.55
CA SER A 759 22.07 -31.50 1.77
C SER A 759 22.42 -30.10 2.25
N CYS A 760 22.59 -29.17 1.29
CA CYS A 760 22.94 -27.78 1.60
C CYS A 760 21.97 -26.82 0.90
N ILE A 761 21.70 -25.71 1.58
CA ILE A 761 21.01 -24.55 1.01
C ILE A 761 21.96 -23.35 1.09
N PHE A 762 22.25 -22.76 -0.04
CA PHE A 762 23.06 -21.54 -0.14
C PHE A 762 22.13 -20.37 -0.41
N ILE A 763 22.01 -19.45 0.55
CA ILE A 763 21.16 -18.24 0.44
C ILE A 763 22.04 -17.09 -0.02
N GLU A 764 21.79 -16.65 -1.25
CA GLU A 764 22.41 -15.48 -1.83
C GLU A 764 21.53 -14.27 -1.60
N THR A 765 22.06 -13.22 -0.96
CA THR A 765 21.36 -11.96 -0.73
C THR A 765 22.12 -10.81 -1.35
N ASP A 766 21.47 -10.02 -2.19
CA ASP A 766 22.02 -8.76 -2.67
C ASP A 766 21.86 -7.68 -1.59
N LEU A 767 22.98 -7.14 -1.10
CA LEU A 767 22.99 -6.09 -0.07
C LEU A 767 22.71 -4.69 -0.66
N SER A 768 22.72 -4.55 -1.99
CA SER A 768 22.51 -3.25 -2.65
C SER A 768 21.07 -2.73 -2.53
N SER A 769 20.08 -3.61 -2.33
CA SER A 769 18.66 -3.25 -2.22
C SER A 769 18.23 -2.72 -0.84
N SER A 770 19.04 -2.92 0.21
CA SER A 770 18.68 -2.49 1.58
C SER A 770 19.11 -1.06 1.93
N GLN A 771 19.95 -0.40 1.12
CA GLN A 771 20.38 0.99 1.36
C GLN A 771 19.46 2.04 0.74
N THR A 772 18.58 1.67 -0.20
CA THR A 772 17.67 2.61 -0.88
C THR A 772 16.39 2.91 -0.10
N VAL A 773 16.16 2.30 1.06
CA VAL A 773 14.95 2.55 1.89
C VAL A 773 15.26 3.53 3.06
N ARG A 774 16.53 4.00 3.22
CA ARG A 774 16.92 4.93 4.30
C ARG A 774 17.25 6.35 3.84
N GLU A 775 16.98 6.72 2.58
CA GLU A 775 16.90 8.11 2.09
C GLU A 775 15.44 8.36 1.62
#